data_60eedb282fd412691612ff618e1c4c3d
#
_entry.id   60eedb282fd412691612ff618e1c4c3d
#
_cell.length_a   1.000
_cell.length_b   1.000
_cell.length_c   1.000
_cell.angle_alpha   90.00
_cell.angle_beta   90.00
_cell.angle_gamma   90.00
#
_symmetry.space_group_name_H-M   'P 1'
#
loop_
_entity.id
_entity.type
_entity.pdbx_description
1 polymer ?
#
loop_
_entity_poly.entity_id
_entity_poly.type
_entity_poly.pdbx_seq_one_letter_code
_entity_poly.pdbx_strand_id
1 'polypeptide(L)'
;MLTLIDGNSLLFRAYYGVHSRLTRSDGTPTGAVYGFFNMILPILASANPDDKFVCIFDASRITFRQDIYPQYKMNRSETPADLITQGQMIQSGLMAIGMPVLCVPGVEADDVIATLATKNCTNTNATRIITSDKDLMQLVSDCVYLYDGMKSREIREAQVLEKFGVRPDQVIDVQSLMGDSSDNVPGVPGIGPKKAAELINQFGTLDNLYANLADVKNERIRGLLRDNREMAYISKQLVTLKTDVDLSDLNLAPFVFNTPSALEFIRTNVESNSLATKIEKLFPAEQFSAPAPEFTFPGNACEVPDIPPTPTPQPRREIKCTLITTIDELQNYLTKIDRFLAIDTETTGLNQISDKIVGISLAVNDIDGAYIPIRHRIKSNDLFGSDTTAPNQLTLETVYTYLWPILTNPNILKIGHNLKYDLHIMANEGWDTTKISPIDDTMLLSYILHGALHGHGLDELALKYLGHENIKFSSLFPPKTRDADMHFDQLEIKNAAPYAIEDACICYALYNMMRPELDSDDKLRHLYETCDLPLMPILMQIERNGVLADRNKLNQLSTIFHEQMQKLSDEIWQLSGHEFNIASPKQLGVILFDEMQLPANKKRSTDADSLNELIDTHPIVEKILNWRSIAKLAGTYADALPRQIASDGRIHTTYLQTSTNTGRLSSRDPNLQNIPIKTTLGEEIRKCFIAPPEHTLISVDYSQIQLRLLADIANIKTFRETFISGADIHEQTARKIFNIPTDQPVPREMRRAAKTVNFSIIYGISSFGLASQLGVSRAQAKQIIDSYMAGLPEIGKYIENTKKFATEHACVYTPWGRRIELPEIKNPRLRAYAIRAAINAPIQGFEADLMRRAMVEIANNIIKPNPDKIRMIMQVHDEMVFECRTEYATEFAQKIKSAMENIAQLSVPLVAEYVIAPIWGK
;
A
#
# COMPACT_ATOMS: atom_id res chain seq x y z
N MET A 1 31.58 -12.09 23.78
CA MET A 1 31.64 -11.13 22.62
C MET A 1 30.78 -9.91 22.95
N LEU A 2 31.19 -8.68 22.51
CA LEU A 2 30.33 -7.49 22.58
C LEU A 2 29.65 -7.27 21.23
N THR A 3 28.32 -7.09 21.23
CA THR A 3 27.55 -6.75 20.04
C THR A 3 26.93 -5.37 20.22
N LEU A 4 27.32 -4.45 19.36
CA LEU A 4 26.80 -3.08 19.28
C LEU A 4 25.79 -3.01 18.14
N ILE A 5 24.58 -2.51 18.42
CA ILE A 5 23.51 -2.40 17.43
C ILE A 5 23.31 -0.91 17.13
N ASP A 6 23.55 -0.52 15.89
CA ASP A 6 23.21 0.79 15.38
C ASP A 6 21.68 0.88 15.19
N GLY A 7 21.01 1.44 16.19
CA GLY A 7 19.56 1.52 16.27
C GLY A 7 18.95 2.35 15.15
N ASN A 8 19.57 3.48 14.80
CA ASN A 8 19.08 4.36 13.75
C ASN A 8 19.19 3.71 12.37
N SER A 9 20.32 3.10 12.05
CA SER A 9 20.51 2.39 10.77
C SER A 9 19.50 1.28 10.57
N LEU A 10 19.22 0.48 11.62
CA LEU A 10 18.22 -0.57 11.56
C LEU A 10 16.79 -0.03 11.52
N LEU A 11 16.47 1.04 12.27
CA LEU A 11 15.17 1.70 12.28
C LEU A 11 14.80 2.24 10.89
N PHE A 12 15.67 3.05 10.29
CA PHE A 12 15.45 3.58 8.94
C PHE A 12 15.31 2.45 7.91
N ARG A 13 16.10 1.40 8.07
CA ARG A 13 16.05 0.25 7.17
C ARG A 13 14.75 -0.55 7.30
N ALA A 14 14.22 -0.70 8.52
CA ALA A 14 12.94 -1.33 8.79
C ALA A 14 11.79 -0.51 8.25
N TYR A 15 11.82 0.80 8.47
CA TYR A 15 10.79 1.74 8.02
C TYR A 15 10.62 1.77 6.50
N TYR A 16 11.73 1.86 5.76
CA TYR A 16 11.71 1.81 4.29
C TYR A 16 11.71 0.38 3.72
N GLY A 17 11.44 -0.61 4.55
CA GLY A 17 11.35 -2.02 4.17
C GLY A 17 9.98 -2.40 3.60
N VAL A 18 9.76 -3.70 3.38
CA VAL A 18 8.55 -4.27 2.74
C VAL A 18 7.29 -4.17 3.62
N HIS A 19 7.45 -3.91 4.93
CA HIS A 19 6.38 -3.99 5.92
C HIS A 19 5.72 -2.63 6.24
N SER A 20 5.89 -1.61 5.41
CA SER A 20 5.41 -0.25 5.62
C SER A 20 3.88 -0.09 5.76
N ARG A 21 3.11 -1.15 5.51
CA ARG A 21 1.64 -1.14 5.59
C ARG A 21 1.09 -1.82 6.85
N LEU A 22 1.93 -2.31 7.73
CA LEU A 22 1.47 -2.93 8.98
C LEU A 22 1.08 -1.85 9.98
N THR A 23 -0.11 -1.98 10.52
CA THR A 23 -0.66 -1.09 11.53
C THR A 23 -1.26 -1.92 12.67
N ARG A 24 -1.37 -1.32 13.85
CA ARG A 24 -2.21 -1.81 14.94
C ARG A 24 -3.69 -1.66 14.59
N SER A 25 -4.55 -2.21 15.42
CA SER A 25 -6.01 -2.05 15.34
C SER A 25 -6.46 -0.58 15.41
N ASP A 26 -5.67 0.30 16.04
CA ASP A 26 -5.90 1.74 16.13
C ASP A 26 -5.34 2.55 14.95
N GLY A 27 -4.81 1.90 13.93
CA GLY A 27 -4.18 2.56 12.78
C GLY A 27 -2.73 2.98 13.00
N THR A 28 -2.16 2.84 14.21
CA THR A 28 -0.76 3.19 14.49
C THR A 28 0.18 2.34 13.65
N PRO A 29 1.07 2.93 12.83
CA PRO A 29 2.02 2.17 12.03
C PRO A 29 2.98 1.36 12.89
N THR A 30 3.12 0.07 12.56
CA THR A 30 4.03 -0.86 13.26
C THR A 30 4.99 -1.58 12.30
N GLY A 31 4.99 -1.21 11.04
CA GLY A 31 5.81 -1.84 10.01
C GLY A 31 7.31 -1.78 10.31
N ALA A 32 7.81 -0.64 10.80
CA ALA A 32 9.20 -0.51 11.21
C ALA A 32 9.52 -1.33 12.47
N VAL A 33 8.60 -1.36 13.44
CA VAL A 33 8.75 -2.19 14.66
C VAL A 33 8.84 -3.67 14.27
N TYR A 34 7.92 -4.13 13.46
CA TYR A 34 7.91 -5.49 12.93
C TYR A 34 9.21 -5.83 12.19
N GLY A 35 9.63 -4.97 11.28
CA GLY A 35 10.86 -5.15 10.51
C GLY A 35 12.10 -5.18 11.36
N PHE A 36 12.21 -4.28 12.34
CA PHE A 36 13.33 -4.18 13.27
C PHE A 36 13.49 -5.46 14.10
N PHE A 37 12.40 -5.91 14.76
CA PHE A 37 12.45 -7.13 15.56
C PHE A 37 12.70 -8.37 14.70
N ASN A 38 12.19 -8.43 13.48
CA ASN A 38 12.51 -9.53 12.57
C ASN A 38 13.98 -9.61 12.19
N MET A 39 14.70 -8.49 12.16
CA MET A 39 16.14 -8.47 11.89
C MET A 39 16.98 -8.88 13.10
N ILE A 40 16.61 -8.46 14.31
CA ILE A 40 17.45 -8.70 15.49
C ILE A 40 17.18 -10.03 16.20
N LEU A 41 15.94 -10.53 16.25
CA LEU A 41 15.59 -11.75 16.97
C LEU A 41 16.42 -12.98 16.56
N PRO A 42 16.71 -13.27 15.28
CA PRO A 42 17.59 -14.38 14.90
C PRO A 42 19.03 -14.20 15.40
N ILE A 43 19.52 -12.97 15.49
CA ILE A 43 20.86 -12.65 15.96
C ILE A 43 20.94 -12.90 17.48
N LEU A 44 19.91 -12.47 18.22
CA LEU A 44 19.80 -12.69 19.66
C LEU A 44 19.65 -14.17 19.99
N ALA A 45 18.92 -14.94 19.19
CA ALA A 45 18.76 -16.37 19.38
C ALA A 45 20.05 -17.17 19.14
N SER A 46 21.04 -16.59 18.44
CA SER A 46 22.34 -17.20 18.21
C SER A 46 23.41 -16.76 19.23
N ALA A 47 23.03 -15.99 20.25
CA ALA A 47 23.94 -15.46 21.26
C ALA A 47 24.42 -16.57 22.24
N ASN A 48 25.71 -16.47 22.69
CA ASN A 48 26.21 -17.27 23.78
C ASN A 48 25.82 -16.66 25.14
N PRO A 49 25.81 -17.44 26.23
CA PRO A 49 25.42 -16.95 27.56
C PRO A 49 26.22 -15.76 28.09
N ASP A 50 27.47 -15.62 27.65
CA ASP A 50 28.38 -14.54 28.10
C ASP A 50 28.39 -13.33 27.13
N ASP A 51 27.62 -13.37 26.07
CA ASP A 51 27.57 -12.28 25.10
C ASP A 51 26.86 -11.06 25.65
N LYS A 52 27.42 -9.88 25.38
CA LYS A 52 26.86 -8.60 25.79
C LYS A 52 26.29 -7.87 24.56
N PHE A 53 25.17 -7.25 24.75
CA PHE A 53 24.48 -6.47 23.70
C PHE A 53 24.13 -5.09 24.22
N VAL A 54 24.18 -4.10 23.33
CA VAL A 54 23.62 -2.76 23.53
C VAL A 54 23.17 -2.18 22.23
N CYS A 55 21.99 -1.53 22.24
CA CYS A 55 21.46 -0.80 21.08
C CYS A 55 21.66 0.70 21.30
N ILE A 56 22.23 1.38 20.31
CA ILE A 56 22.62 2.78 20.40
C ILE A 56 21.78 3.60 19.42
N PHE A 57 21.20 4.71 19.88
CA PHE A 57 20.44 5.67 19.07
C PHE A 57 21.03 7.07 19.21
N ASP A 58 20.81 7.92 18.20
CA ASP A 58 21.09 9.35 18.33
C ASP A 58 20.19 9.99 19.38
N ALA A 59 20.78 10.81 20.26
CA ALA A 59 20.03 11.55 21.26
C ALA A 59 19.36 12.80 20.68
N SER A 60 20.00 13.47 19.74
CA SER A 60 19.49 14.67 19.07
C SER A 60 20.06 14.83 17.66
N ARG A 61 19.50 15.76 16.88
CA ARG A 61 20.05 16.14 15.57
C ARG A 61 21.24 17.10 15.66
N ILE A 62 21.41 17.75 16.81
CA ILE A 62 22.45 18.75 17.04
C ILE A 62 23.63 18.06 17.73
N THR A 63 24.78 18.07 17.08
CA THR A 63 26.01 17.47 17.57
C THR A 63 27.18 18.44 17.36
N PHE A 64 28.34 18.18 17.94
CA PHE A 64 29.55 18.98 17.78
C PHE A 64 29.96 19.19 16.30
N ARG A 65 29.46 18.37 15.36
CA ARG A 65 29.79 18.50 13.95
C ARG A 65 29.16 19.74 13.30
N GLN A 66 28.04 20.25 13.81
CA GLN A 66 27.47 21.50 13.34
C GLN A 66 28.31 22.71 13.78
N ASP A 67 29.06 22.62 14.90
CA ASP A 67 29.98 23.65 15.30
C ASP A 67 31.19 23.74 14.36
N ILE A 68 31.63 22.59 13.80
CA ILE A 68 32.70 22.51 12.81
C ILE A 68 32.22 22.99 11.43
N TYR A 69 31.05 22.56 11.00
CA TYR A 69 30.46 22.88 9.70
C TYR A 69 28.95 23.03 9.80
N PRO A 70 28.42 24.28 9.87
CA PRO A 70 26.98 24.51 10.08
C PRO A 70 26.04 23.87 9.05
N GLN A 71 26.54 23.55 7.85
CA GLN A 71 25.77 22.91 6.79
C GLN A 71 25.76 21.38 6.90
N TYR A 72 26.43 20.78 7.87
CA TYR A 72 26.45 19.34 8.09
C TYR A 72 25.02 18.81 8.29
N LYS A 73 24.65 17.79 7.51
CA LYS A 73 23.29 17.15 7.51
C LYS A 73 22.10 18.08 7.24
N MET A 74 22.29 19.34 6.82
CA MET A 74 21.20 20.27 6.50
C MET A 74 20.35 19.84 5.29
N ASN A 75 20.87 18.98 4.42
CA ASN A 75 20.16 18.43 3.27
C ASN A 75 19.26 17.23 3.64
N ARG A 76 19.25 16.78 4.88
CA ARG A 76 18.33 15.72 5.33
C ARG A 76 16.94 16.28 5.53
N SER A 77 15.93 15.63 4.92
CA SER A 77 14.51 15.95 5.14
C SER A 77 14.10 15.74 6.60
N GLU A 78 13.03 16.40 7.02
CA GLU A 78 12.43 16.14 8.32
C GLU A 78 12.08 14.64 8.49
N THR A 79 12.26 14.16 9.71
CA THR A 79 11.91 12.77 10.04
C THR A 79 10.39 12.64 10.01
N PRO A 80 9.82 11.66 9.28
CA PRO A 80 8.37 11.42 9.30
C PRO A 80 7.86 11.20 10.73
N ALA A 81 6.72 11.77 11.06
CA ALA A 81 6.16 11.69 12.41
C ALA A 81 5.90 10.23 12.87
N ASP A 82 5.41 9.40 11.94
CA ASP A 82 5.18 7.98 12.17
C ASP A 82 6.47 7.17 12.39
N LEU A 83 7.60 7.59 11.81
CA LEU A 83 8.91 6.99 12.08
C LEU A 83 9.37 7.29 13.51
N ILE A 84 9.09 8.48 14.01
CA ILE A 84 9.41 8.86 15.39
C ILE A 84 8.64 7.99 16.38
N THR A 85 7.33 7.86 16.18
CA THR A 85 6.46 7.01 17.01
C THR A 85 6.95 5.56 17.00
N GLN A 86 7.25 5.00 15.84
CA GLN A 86 7.77 3.64 15.72
C GLN A 86 9.18 3.49 16.34
N GLY A 87 10.02 4.51 16.28
CA GLY A 87 11.31 4.55 16.96
C GLY A 87 11.19 4.44 18.48
N GLN A 88 10.24 5.16 19.08
CA GLN A 88 9.91 5.07 20.51
C GLN A 88 9.39 3.68 20.89
N MET A 89 8.52 3.11 20.08
CA MET A 89 8.03 1.74 20.28
C MET A 89 9.17 0.71 20.20
N ILE A 90 10.12 0.88 19.28
CA ILE A 90 11.29 0.00 19.16
C ILE A 90 12.15 0.09 20.42
N GLN A 91 12.42 1.30 20.93
CA GLN A 91 13.21 1.48 22.15
C GLN A 91 12.51 0.83 23.36
N SER A 92 11.21 1.05 23.52
CA SER A 92 10.41 0.41 24.57
C SER A 92 10.42 -1.11 24.47
N GLY A 93 10.30 -1.64 23.23
CA GLY A 93 10.37 -3.07 22.96
C GLY A 93 11.75 -3.68 23.22
N LEU A 94 12.83 -2.95 22.92
CA LEU A 94 14.20 -3.36 23.27
C LEU A 94 14.39 -3.47 24.79
N MET A 95 13.88 -2.49 25.53
CA MET A 95 13.89 -2.56 27.00
C MET A 95 13.04 -3.74 27.53
N ALA A 96 11.89 -3.98 26.92
CA ALA A 96 11.02 -5.11 27.30
C ALA A 96 11.71 -6.47 27.06
N ILE A 97 12.53 -6.63 26.04
CA ILE A 97 13.31 -7.87 25.84
C ILE A 97 14.56 -7.96 26.74
N GLY A 98 14.83 -6.95 27.58
CA GLY A 98 16.01 -6.89 28.47
C GLY A 98 17.27 -6.35 27.82
N MET A 99 17.17 -5.62 26.68
CA MET A 99 18.32 -5.04 25.98
C MET A 99 18.58 -3.61 26.45
N PRO A 100 19.83 -3.27 26.86
CA PRO A 100 20.23 -1.90 27.14
C PRO A 100 20.09 -1.02 25.89
N VAL A 101 19.44 0.14 26.04
CA VAL A 101 19.32 1.18 25.01
C VAL A 101 20.11 2.40 25.47
N LEU A 102 20.98 2.91 24.62
CA LEU A 102 21.88 4.01 24.94
C LEU A 102 21.69 5.18 23.98
N CYS A 103 21.57 6.39 24.55
CA CYS A 103 21.50 7.67 23.84
C CYS A 103 22.37 8.68 24.58
N VAL A 104 23.35 9.27 23.92
CA VAL A 104 24.29 10.20 24.54
C VAL A 104 24.16 11.59 23.89
N PRO A 105 23.76 12.63 24.63
CA PRO A 105 23.62 13.98 24.07
C PRO A 105 24.94 14.57 23.55
N GLY A 106 24.83 15.37 22.47
CA GLY A 106 25.94 16.12 21.88
C GLY A 106 26.88 15.32 20.97
N VAL A 107 26.68 14.01 20.85
CA VAL A 107 27.43 13.12 19.94
C VAL A 107 26.45 12.28 19.13
N GLU A 108 26.95 11.67 18.05
CA GLU A 108 26.15 10.74 17.24
C GLU A 108 26.28 9.30 17.77
N ALA A 109 25.31 8.45 17.46
CA ALA A 109 25.34 7.02 17.79
C ALA A 109 26.64 6.37 17.33
N ASP A 110 27.13 6.77 16.17
CA ASP A 110 28.40 6.28 15.58
C ASP A 110 29.61 6.56 16.45
N ASP A 111 29.66 7.73 17.13
CA ASP A 111 30.73 8.10 18.05
C ASP A 111 30.71 7.22 19.32
N VAL A 112 29.51 6.93 19.82
CA VAL A 112 29.33 6.03 20.98
C VAL A 112 29.73 4.59 20.60
N ILE A 113 29.31 4.12 19.42
CA ILE A 113 29.68 2.82 18.87
C ILE A 113 31.20 2.73 18.70
N ALA A 114 31.84 3.76 18.13
CA ALA A 114 33.29 3.82 17.95
C ALA A 114 34.03 3.78 19.28
N THR A 115 33.55 4.52 20.28
CA THR A 115 34.13 4.52 21.64
C THR A 115 34.05 3.15 22.29
N LEU A 116 32.90 2.49 22.27
CA LEU A 116 32.69 1.17 22.85
C LEU A 116 33.51 0.09 22.11
N ALA A 117 33.51 0.15 20.79
CA ALA A 117 34.28 -0.80 19.96
C ALA A 117 35.78 -0.68 20.24
N THR A 118 36.34 0.54 20.32
CA THR A 118 37.73 0.79 20.61
C THR A 118 38.13 0.36 22.02
N LYS A 119 37.31 0.71 23.04
CA LYS A 119 37.57 0.32 24.44
C LYS A 119 37.50 -1.20 24.68
N ASN A 120 36.65 -1.93 23.96
CA ASN A 120 36.49 -3.38 24.10
C ASN A 120 37.47 -4.19 23.25
N CYS A 121 38.10 -3.58 22.27
CA CYS A 121 39.01 -4.25 21.32
C CYS A 121 40.30 -4.67 22.04
N THR A 122 40.41 -5.96 22.32
CA THR A 122 41.59 -6.60 22.90
C THR A 122 41.88 -7.90 22.15
N ASN A 123 43.07 -8.45 22.31
CA ASN A 123 43.45 -9.71 21.64
C ASN A 123 42.55 -10.91 21.99
N THR A 124 41.71 -10.78 23.01
CA THR A 124 40.80 -11.84 23.50
C THR A 124 39.31 -11.50 23.30
N ASN A 125 38.95 -10.23 23.06
CA ASN A 125 37.57 -9.76 22.99
C ASN A 125 37.24 -9.21 21.61
N ALA A 126 36.36 -9.90 20.89
CA ALA A 126 35.83 -9.41 19.62
C ALA A 126 34.61 -8.51 19.82
N THR A 127 34.50 -7.48 19.01
CA THR A 127 33.32 -6.63 18.92
C THR A 127 32.67 -6.77 17.55
N ARG A 128 31.37 -7.07 17.55
CA ARG A 128 30.51 -7.09 16.35
C ARG A 128 29.63 -5.85 16.33
N ILE A 129 29.62 -5.10 15.23
CA ILE A 129 28.78 -3.93 15.04
C ILE A 129 27.70 -4.28 14.00
N ILE A 130 26.43 -4.25 14.41
CA ILE A 130 25.28 -4.51 13.51
C ILE A 130 24.83 -3.18 12.92
N THR A 131 25.19 -2.95 11.66
CA THR A 131 24.91 -1.70 10.95
C THR A 131 24.88 -1.92 9.44
N SER A 132 24.25 -0.97 8.73
CA SER A 132 24.41 -0.81 7.26
C SER A 132 25.21 0.44 6.89
N ASP A 133 25.67 1.20 7.89
CA ASP A 133 26.42 2.42 7.65
C ASP A 133 27.85 2.11 7.20
N LYS A 134 28.24 2.77 6.12
CA LYS A 134 29.59 2.63 5.52
C LYS A 134 30.64 3.38 6.33
N ASP A 135 30.25 4.39 7.10
CA ASP A 135 31.16 5.26 7.81
C ASP A 135 31.81 4.54 9.01
N LEU A 136 31.07 3.57 9.58
CA LEU A 136 31.59 2.66 10.61
C LEU A 136 32.64 1.66 10.08
N MET A 137 32.83 1.56 8.74
CA MET A 137 33.90 0.71 8.16
C MET A 137 35.30 1.15 8.52
N GLN A 138 35.51 2.40 8.97
CA GLN A 138 36.80 2.90 9.51
C GLN A 138 37.22 2.18 10.80
N LEU A 139 36.30 1.52 11.51
CA LEU A 139 36.54 0.81 12.77
C LEU A 139 36.99 -0.65 12.57
N VAL A 140 36.85 -1.17 11.34
CA VAL A 140 37.20 -2.58 11.07
C VAL A 140 38.66 -2.87 11.35
N SER A 141 38.90 -3.92 12.14
CA SER A 141 40.23 -4.37 12.58
C SER A 141 40.19 -5.87 12.87
N ASP A 142 41.27 -6.42 13.39
CA ASP A 142 41.33 -7.84 13.79
C ASP A 142 40.28 -8.20 14.85
N CYS A 143 39.92 -7.27 15.73
CA CYS A 143 39.00 -7.46 16.84
C CYS A 143 37.62 -6.77 16.63
N VAL A 144 37.43 -5.95 15.58
CA VAL A 144 36.18 -5.28 15.27
C VAL A 144 35.74 -5.63 13.85
N TYR A 145 34.50 -6.10 13.68
CA TYR A 145 33.91 -6.34 12.38
C TYR A 145 32.44 -5.87 12.34
N LEU A 146 31.97 -5.47 11.15
CA LEU A 146 30.60 -5.10 10.96
C LEU A 146 29.78 -6.31 10.47
N TYR A 147 28.49 -6.31 10.77
CA TYR A 147 27.56 -7.34 10.34
C TYR A 147 26.32 -6.72 9.70
N ASP A 148 26.09 -7.02 8.41
CA ASP A 148 24.85 -6.63 7.71
C ASP A 148 23.77 -7.69 7.97
N GLY A 149 22.85 -7.41 8.90
CA GLY A 149 21.81 -8.34 9.34
C GLY A 149 20.84 -8.79 8.26
N MET A 150 20.64 -8.03 7.18
CA MET A 150 19.79 -8.44 6.06
C MET A 150 20.47 -9.37 5.06
N LYS A 151 21.76 -9.14 4.84
CA LYS A 151 22.55 -9.97 3.91
C LYS A 151 23.19 -11.14 4.61
N SER A 152 23.05 -11.23 5.94
CA SER A 152 23.71 -12.20 6.80
C SER A 152 25.20 -12.33 6.50
N ARG A 153 25.88 -11.18 6.33
CA ARG A 153 27.26 -11.11 5.88
C ARG A 153 28.11 -10.28 6.83
N GLU A 154 29.28 -10.84 7.20
CA GLU A 154 30.32 -10.09 7.88
C GLU A 154 31.03 -9.14 6.90
N ILE A 155 31.42 -7.99 7.42
CA ILE A 155 32.22 -6.98 6.73
C ILE A 155 33.54 -6.86 7.50
N ARG A 156 34.58 -7.33 6.87
CA ARG A 156 35.95 -7.29 7.34
C ARG A 156 36.84 -6.52 6.35
N GLU A 157 38.16 -6.49 6.56
CA GLU A 157 39.08 -5.73 5.73
C GLU A 157 38.89 -5.94 4.22
N ALA A 158 38.68 -7.19 3.79
CA ALA A 158 38.49 -7.51 2.37
C ALA A 158 37.26 -6.79 1.76
N GLN A 159 36.15 -6.65 2.50
CA GLN A 159 34.95 -5.97 2.06
C GLN A 159 35.10 -4.44 2.13
N VAL A 160 35.88 -3.91 3.04
CA VAL A 160 36.26 -2.49 3.07
C VAL A 160 37.11 -2.15 1.85
N LEU A 161 38.10 -2.99 1.51
CA LEU A 161 38.91 -2.84 0.32
C LEU A 161 38.07 -2.91 -0.98
N GLU A 162 37.10 -3.82 -1.04
CA GLU A 162 36.13 -3.91 -2.15
C GLU A 162 35.31 -2.61 -2.29
N LYS A 163 34.89 -2.01 -1.15
CA LYS A 163 34.00 -0.86 -1.11
C LYS A 163 34.69 0.47 -1.35
N PHE A 164 35.81 0.70 -0.67
CA PHE A 164 36.52 1.98 -0.68
C PHE A 164 37.82 1.97 -1.52
N GLY A 165 38.32 0.79 -1.89
CA GLY A 165 39.60 0.64 -2.62
C GLY A 165 40.85 0.87 -1.75
N VAL A 166 40.67 0.93 -0.42
CA VAL A 166 41.72 1.16 0.56
C VAL A 166 41.51 0.32 1.83
N ARG A 167 42.51 0.22 2.70
CA ARG A 167 42.38 -0.46 3.98
C ARG A 167 41.47 0.34 4.95
N PRO A 168 40.95 -0.30 6.04
CA PRO A 168 40.07 0.36 7.01
C PRO A 168 40.70 1.64 7.61
N ASP A 169 41.96 1.62 7.96
CA ASP A 169 42.72 2.74 8.52
C ASP A 169 42.87 3.95 7.57
N GLN A 170 42.56 3.77 6.29
CA GLN A 170 42.63 4.80 5.27
C GLN A 170 41.24 5.32 4.81
N VAL A 171 40.14 4.74 5.34
CA VAL A 171 38.78 5.13 4.95
C VAL A 171 38.51 6.61 5.24
N ILE A 172 38.95 7.10 6.40
CA ILE A 172 38.83 8.52 6.80
C ILE A 172 39.44 9.43 5.73
N ASP A 173 40.65 9.14 5.27
CA ASP A 173 41.36 9.98 4.32
C ASP A 173 40.71 9.95 2.91
N VAL A 174 40.14 8.81 2.50
CA VAL A 174 39.38 8.71 1.26
C VAL A 174 38.08 9.52 1.33
N GLN A 175 37.35 9.39 2.46
CA GLN A 175 36.13 10.16 2.66
C GLN A 175 36.40 11.66 2.79
N SER A 176 37.51 12.04 3.34
CA SER A 176 37.94 13.45 3.41
C SER A 176 38.13 14.10 2.04
N LEU A 177 38.59 13.32 1.07
CA LEU A 177 38.77 13.77 -0.31
C LEU A 177 37.49 13.70 -1.14
N MET A 178 36.73 12.59 -1.05
CA MET A 178 35.54 12.39 -1.89
C MET A 178 34.29 13.11 -1.36
N GLY A 179 34.27 13.45 -0.06
CA GLY A 179 33.09 13.96 0.62
C GLY A 179 31.99 12.91 0.79
N ASP A 180 30.87 13.34 1.38
CA ASP A 180 29.64 12.57 1.45
C ASP A 180 28.41 13.46 1.20
N SER A 181 27.73 13.21 0.08
CA SER A 181 26.51 13.93 -0.26
C SER A 181 25.31 13.60 0.64
N SER A 182 25.33 12.44 1.33
CA SER A 182 24.26 12.03 2.24
C SER A 182 24.25 12.91 3.51
N ASP A 183 25.46 13.23 4.00
CA ASP A 183 25.67 14.01 5.23
C ASP A 183 26.17 15.43 4.97
N ASN A 184 26.15 15.82 3.70
CA ASN A 184 26.63 17.12 3.25
C ASN A 184 28.08 17.41 3.67
N VAL A 185 28.94 16.37 3.61
CA VAL A 185 30.39 16.52 3.80
C VAL A 185 31.00 16.98 2.48
N PRO A 186 31.68 18.16 2.45
CA PRO A 186 32.02 18.82 1.18
C PRO A 186 33.06 18.08 0.35
N GLY A 187 34.08 17.48 0.96
CA GLY A 187 35.18 16.86 0.23
C GLY A 187 35.98 17.87 -0.60
N VAL A 188 36.67 17.37 -1.62
CA VAL A 188 37.33 18.15 -2.65
C VAL A 188 36.50 18.06 -3.94
N PRO A 189 35.81 19.16 -4.38
CA PRO A 189 34.98 19.15 -5.56
C PRO A 189 35.71 18.65 -6.80
N GLY A 190 35.15 17.61 -7.47
CA GLY A 190 35.76 17.01 -8.65
C GLY A 190 36.68 15.81 -8.35
N ILE A 191 36.84 15.41 -7.09
CA ILE A 191 37.50 14.18 -6.68
C ILE A 191 36.43 13.17 -6.19
N GLY A 192 36.13 12.19 -7.02
CA GLY A 192 35.22 11.10 -6.66
C GLY A 192 35.93 9.92 -6.02
N PRO A 193 35.18 8.89 -5.56
CA PRO A 193 35.67 7.76 -4.75
C PRO A 193 36.89 7.06 -5.36
N LYS A 194 36.82 6.74 -6.64
CA LYS A 194 37.92 6.03 -7.35
C LYS A 194 39.21 6.83 -7.33
N LYS A 195 39.13 8.15 -7.54
CA LYS A 195 40.29 9.01 -7.58
C LYS A 195 40.83 9.30 -6.20
N ALA A 196 39.99 9.43 -5.20
CA ALA A 196 40.38 9.55 -3.79
C ALA A 196 41.17 8.30 -3.34
N ALA A 197 40.66 7.10 -3.66
CA ALA A 197 41.35 5.84 -3.36
C ALA A 197 42.72 5.73 -4.06
N GLU A 198 42.80 6.10 -5.34
CA GLU A 198 44.10 6.11 -6.07
C GLU A 198 45.14 7.02 -5.40
N LEU A 199 44.72 8.21 -4.96
CA LEU A 199 45.61 9.16 -4.27
C LEU A 199 46.05 8.65 -2.90
N ILE A 200 45.14 8.13 -2.11
CA ILE A 200 45.46 7.62 -0.77
C ILE A 200 46.32 6.35 -0.86
N ASN A 201 46.10 5.46 -1.80
CA ASN A 201 46.95 4.32 -2.05
C ASN A 201 48.38 4.74 -2.47
N GLN A 202 48.53 5.86 -3.21
CA GLN A 202 49.82 6.37 -3.66
C GLN A 202 50.60 7.08 -2.54
N PHE A 203 49.90 7.88 -1.72
CA PHE A 203 50.54 8.74 -0.72
C PHE A 203 50.40 8.24 0.73
N GLY A 204 49.58 7.24 0.96
CA GLY A 204 49.32 6.62 2.26
C GLY A 204 48.25 7.34 3.07
N THR A 205 48.42 8.64 3.31
CA THR A 205 47.50 9.47 4.12
C THR A 205 47.22 10.81 3.44
N LEU A 206 46.15 11.49 3.88
CA LEU A 206 45.81 12.84 3.46
C LEU A 206 46.97 13.83 3.75
N ASP A 207 47.58 13.71 4.91
CA ASP A 207 48.68 14.60 5.33
C ASP A 207 49.89 14.43 4.42
N ASN A 208 50.29 13.19 4.12
CA ASN A 208 51.36 12.90 3.19
C ASN A 208 51.05 13.34 1.76
N LEU A 209 49.80 13.23 1.31
CA LEU A 209 49.37 13.74 0.03
C LEU A 209 49.59 15.26 -0.09
N TYR A 210 49.20 16.01 0.95
CA TYR A 210 49.36 17.47 0.96
C TYR A 210 50.82 17.90 1.17
N ALA A 211 51.63 17.12 1.91
CA ALA A 211 53.06 17.35 2.02
C ALA A 211 53.83 17.13 0.70
N ASN A 212 53.34 16.21 -0.14
CA ASN A 212 53.95 15.84 -1.42
C ASN A 212 53.08 16.20 -2.62
N LEU A 213 52.35 17.29 -2.52
CA LEU A 213 51.36 17.73 -3.53
C LEU A 213 52.01 17.93 -4.92
N ALA A 214 53.29 18.29 -4.95
CA ALA A 214 54.06 18.46 -6.19
C ALA A 214 54.19 17.14 -6.99
N ASP A 215 54.16 15.99 -6.33
CA ASP A 215 54.29 14.67 -6.94
C ASP A 215 52.97 14.13 -7.56
N VAL A 216 51.88 14.86 -7.41
CA VAL A 216 50.63 14.56 -8.11
C VAL A 216 50.76 14.91 -9.60
N LYS A 217 50.90 13.89 -10.44
CA LYS A 217 51.20 14.02 -11.87
C LYS A 217 50.17 14.83 -12.66
N ASN A 218 48.87 14.69 -12.29
CA ASN A 218 47.79 15.38 -12.96
C ASN A 218 47.65 16.80 -12.43
N GLU A 219 47.97 17.79 -13.28
CA GLU A 219 47.99 19.20 -12.91
C GLU A 219 46.61 19.73 -12.51
N ARG A 220 45.52 19.27 -13.17
CA ARG A 220 44.16 19.63 -12.82
C ARG A 220 43.81 19.12 -11.41
N ILE A 221 44.13 17.88 -11.07
CA ILE A 221 43.89 17.30 -9.76
C ILE A 221 44.71 18.01 -8.68
N ARG A 222 45.98 18.31 -8.99
CA ARG A 222 46.85 19.05 -8.08
C ARG A 222 46.29 20.46 -7.78
N GLY A 223 45.73 21.13 -8.80
CA GLY A 223 45.02 22.40 -8.63
C GLY A 223 43.81 22.27 -7.72
N LEU A 224 42.93 21.29 -7.97
CA LEU A 224 41.74 21.06 -7.14
C LEU A 224 42.09 20.78 -5.67
N LEU A 225 43.11 19.95 -5.42
CA LEU A 225 43.59 19.64 -4.07
C LEU A 225 44.12 20.90 -3.37
N ARG A 226 44.95 21.69 -4.04
CA ARG A 226 45.54 22.92 -3.49
C ARG A 226 44.44 23.92 -3.12
N ASP A 227 43.49 24.15 -4.06
CA ASP A 227 42.51 25.20 -3.93
C ASP A 227 41.39 24.84 -2.92
N ASN A 228 41.26 23.54 -2.57
CA ASN A 228 40.23 23.06 -1.62
C ASN A 228 40.87 22.35 -0.39
N ARG A 229 42.09 22.69 -0.04
CA ARG A 229 42.82 22.05 1.08
C ARG A 229 42.04 22.16 2.40
N GLU A 230 41.52 23.34 2.70
CA GLU A 230 40.77 23.60 3.94
C GLU A 230 39.51 22.71 4.00
N MET A 231 38.76 22.60 2.90
CA MET A 231 37.56 21.73 2.82
C MET A 231 37.88 20.25 3.03
N ALA A 232 39.05 19.77 2.55
CA ALA A 232 39.50 18.41 2.80
C ALA A 232 39.75 18.15 4.30
N TYR A 233 40.33 19.09 5.00
CA TYR A 233 40.57 18.94 6.45
C TYR A 233 39.29 19.13 7.28
N ILE A 234 38.38 20.04 6.90
CA ILE A 234 37.06 20.13 7.50
C ILE A 234 36.33 18.78 7.30
N SER A 235 36.35 18.23 6.09
CA SER A 235 35.78 16.93 5.81
C SER A 235 36.40 15.82 6.67
N LYS A 236 37.74 15.83 6.86
CA LYS A 236 38.42 14.90 7.77
C LYS A 236 37.89 14.97 9.18
N GLN A 237 37.69 16.17 9.73
CA GLN A 237 37.11 16.34 11.06
C GLN A 237 35.66 15.83 11.15
N LEU A 238 34.86 16.02 10.11
CA LEU A 238 33.48 15.59 10.08
C LEU A 238 33.31 14.07 9.99
N VAL A 239 34.16 13.38 9.19
CA VAL A 239 34.07 11.93 8.99
C VAL A 239 34.79 11.10 10.04
N THR A 240 35.70 11.72 10.83
CA THR A 240 36.41 11.03 11.91
C THR A 240 35.47 10.81 13.10
N LEU A 241 35.32 9.55 13.49
CA LEU A 241 34.50 9.19 14.65
C LEU A 241 35.24 9.46 15.97
N LYS A 242 34.49 9.98 16.94
CA LYS A 242 34.99 10.15 18.32
C LYS A 242 35.11 8.81 19.02
N THR A 243 36.22 8.58 19.70
CA THR A 243 36.52 7.32 20.43
C THR A 243 36.72 7.54 21.92
N ASP A 244 36.48 8.74 22.42
CA ASP A 244 36.72 9.20 23.77
C ASP A 244 35.45 9.73 24.47
N VAL A 245 34.26 9.31 24.01
CA VAL A 245 33.00 9.66 24.68
C VAL A 245 33.04 9.14 26.13
N ASP A 246 32.59 9.96 27.07
CA ASP A 246 32.52 9.55 28.46
C ASP A 246 31.38 8.56 28.68
N LEU A 247 31.74 7.31 28.96
CA LEU A 247 30.86 6.19 29.23
C LEU A 247 31.28 5.46 30.50
N SER A 248 31.83 6.21 31.46
CA SER A 248 32.40 5.64 32.72
C SER A 248 31.35 4.91 33.55
N ASP A 249 30.11 5.34 33.51
CA ASP A 249 28.99 4.75 34.26
C ASP A 249 28.33 3.55 33.58
N LEU A 250 28.74 3.21 32.34
CA LEU A 250 28.17 2.11 31.60
C LEU A 250 28.75 0.76 32.05
N ASN A 251 27.92 -0.06 32.68
CA ASN A 251 28.26 -1.44 33.04
C ASN A 251 27.37 -2.42 32.25
N LEU A 252 27.94 -3.12 31.28
CA LEU A 252 27.22 -4.09 30.45
C LEU A 252 27.36 -5.49 31.06
N ALA A 253 26.24 -6.04 31.52
CA ALA A 253 26.12 -7.44 31.90
C ALA A 253 25.92 -8.36 30.67
N PRO A 254 26.12 -9.68 30.78
CA PRO A 254 25.68 -10.65 29.81
C PRO A 254 24.17 -10.49 29.50
N PHE A 255 23.83 -10.61 28.24
CA PHE A 255 22.44 -10.40 27.80
C PHE A 255 21.56 -11.62 28.11
N VAL A 256 20.41 -11.38 28.76
CA VAL A 256 19.39 -12.39 29.02
C VAL A 256 18.08 -11.92 28.43
N PHE A 257 17.51 -12.69 27.51
CA PHE A 257 16.25 -12.36 26.85
C PHE A 257 15.07 -12.52 27.82
N ASN A 258 14.24 -11.48 28.01
CA ASN A 258 13.05 -11.51 28.86
C ASN A 258 11.81 -11.88 28.02
N THR A 259 11.51 -13.16 27.93
CA THR A 259 10.38 -13.65 27.11
C THR A 259 9.01 -13.17 27.60
N PRO A 260 8.67 -13.19 28.90
CA PRO A 260 7.36 -12.71 29.38
C PRO A 260 7.08 -11.26 28.99
N SER A 261 8.00 -10.35 29.31
CA SER A 261 7.86 -8.92 29.01
C SER A 261 7.88 -8.65 27.49
N ALA A 262 8.68 -9.40 26.72
CA ALA A 262 8.70 -9.32 25.27
C ALA A 262 7.35 -9.68 24.66
N LEU A 263 6.74 -10.76 25.11
CA LEU A 263 5.43 -11.22 24.63
C LEU A 263 4.32 -10.25 25.00
N GLU A 264 4.34 -9.72 26.23
CA GLU A 264 3.40 -8.71 26.67
C GLU A 264 3.50 -7.45 25.78
N PHE A 265 4.71 -6.93 25.59
CA PHE A 265 4.95 -5.77 24.73
C PHE A 265 4.47 -6.00 23.29
N ILE A 266 4.85 -7.13 22.68
CA ILE A 266 4.48 -7.42 21.29
C ILE A 266 2.97 -7.59 21.12
N ARG A 267 2.29 -8.21 22.08
CA ARG A 267 0.83 -8.40 22.02
C ARG A 267 0.04 -7.12 22.27
N THR A 268 0.54 -6.27 23.16
CA THR A 268 -0.16 -5.04 23.59
C THR A 268 0.19 -3.82 22.75
N ASN A 269 1.49 -3.64 22.44
CA ASN A 269 1.98 -2.42 21.79
C ASN A 269 2.21 -2.57 20.28
N VAL A 270 2.38 -3.79 19.77
CA VAL A 270 2.61 -4.04 18.33
C VAL A 270 1.45 -4.79 17.68
N GLU A 271 0.67 -5.54 18.47
CA GLU A 271 -0.45 -6.38 18.03
C GLU A 271 -0.07 -7.39 16.94
N SER A 272 1.14 -7.97 17.03
CA SER A 272 1.66 -8.87 16.03
C SER A 272 1.73 -10.32 16.52
N ASN A 273 0.73 -11.13 16.17
CA ASN A 273 0.72 -12.56 16.46
C ASN A 273 1.90 -13.31 15.83
N SER A 274 2.35 -12.89 14.65
CA SER A 274 3.49 -13.53 13.96
C SER A 274 4.83 -13.30 14.68
N LEU A 275 5.04 -12.09 15.23
CA LEU A 275 6.20 -11.80 16.07
C LEU A 275 6.13 -12.54 17.41
N ALA A 276 4.96 -12.57 18.04
CA ALA A 276 4.77 -13.29 19.30
C ALA A 276 5.09 -14.79 19.14
N THR A 277 4.53 -15.44 18.11
CA THR A 277 4.85 -16.86 17.79
C THR A 277 6.33 -17.07 17.49
N LYS A 278 7.00 -16.11 16.81
CA LYS A 278 8.41 -16.18 16.53
C LYS A 278 9.25 -16.08 17.81
N ILE A 279 8.88 -15.20 18.74
CA ILE A 279 9.53 -15.07 20.05
C ILE A 279 9.37 -16.35 20.87
N GLU A 280 8.15 -16.88 20.99
CA GLU A 280 7.88 -18.13 21.70
C GLU A 280 8.73 -19.31 21.17
N LYS A 281 8.90 -19.36 19.84
CA LYS A 281 9.71 -20.40 19.20
C LYS A 281 11.22 -20.25 19.42
N LEU A 282 11.73 -19.02 19.38
CA LEU A 282 13.16 -18.72 19.51
C LEU A 282 13.62 -18.64 20.97
N PHE A 283 12.74 -18.22 21.86
CA PHE A 283 13.03 -17.98 23.29
C PHE A 283 11.93 -18.61 24.18
N PRO A 284 11.90 -19.95 24.36
CA PRO A 284 10.91 -20.61 25.20
C PRO A 284 10.96 -20.10 26.66
N ALA A 285 9.81 -19.72 27.21
CA ALA A 285 9.72 -19.09 28.54
C ALA A 285 10.29 -19.93 29.70
N GLU A 286 10.33 -21.25 29.56
CA GLU A 286 10.92 -22.17 30.55
C GLU A 286 12.46 -22.04 30.70
N GLN A 287 13.12 -21.45 29.72
CA GLN A 287 14.58 -21.26 29.70
C GLN A 287 15.03 -19.82 29.88
N PHE A 288 14.12 -18.83 29.75
CA PHE A 288 14.43 -17.40 29.66
C PHE A 288 13.52 -16.54 30.55
N SER A 289 13.37 -16.89 31.83
CA SER A 289 12.59 -16.13 32.81
C SER A 289 13.45 -15.61 33.95
N ALA A 290 14.33 -14.63 33.66
CA ALA A 290 15.01 -13.87 34.70
C ALA A 290 14.32 -12.54 34.93
N PRO A 291 14.25 -12.00 36.19
CA PRO A 291 13.77 -10.62 36.39
C PRO A 291 14.68 -9.66 35.61
N ALA A 292 14.09 -8.69 34.96
CA ALA A 292 14.84 -7.66 34.25
C ALA A 292 15.81 -6.97 35.19
N PRO A 293 17.10 -6.87 34.88
CA PRO A 293 18.01 -6.10 35.69
C PRO A 293 17.56 -4.63 35.63
N GLU A 294 17.44 -3.98 36.81
CA GLU A 294 17.23 -2.54 36.88
C GLU A 294 18.50 -1.85 36.33
N PHE A 295 18.44 -1.40 35.09
CA PHE A 295 19.46 -0.54 34.52
C PHE A 295 19.11 0.92 34.87
N THR A 296 19.79 1.47 35.88
CA THR A 296 19.81 2.90 36.12
C THR A 296 20.98 3.49 35.38
N PHE A 297 20.72 4.19 34.28
CA PHE A 297 21.64 5.11 33.67
C PHE A 297 21.17 6.54 33.97
N PRO A 298 21.99 7.47 34.46
CA PRO A 298 21.64 8.86 34.64
C PRO A 298 21.71 9.61 33.29
N GLY A 299 20.97 9.14 32.31
CA GLY A 299 20.75 9.81 31.05
C GLY A 299 19.25 9.83 30.84
N ASN A 300 18.69 11.02 30.63
CA ASN A 300 17.27 11.18 30.28
C ASN A 300 16.90 10.20 29.15
N ALA A 301 15.68 9.68 29.22
CA ALA A 301 15.08 8.98 28.09
C ALA A 301 15.40 9.77 26.81
N CYS A 302 15.81 9.08 25.73
CA CYS A 302 16.21 9.72 24.49
C CYS A 302 15.20 10.84 24.18
N GLU A 303 15.60 12.09 24.34
CA GLU A 303 14.79 13.21 23.87
C GLU A 303 14.73 13.08 22.36
N VAL A 304 13.62 12.59 21.89
CA VAL A 304 13.27 12.71 20.48
C VAL A 304 13.15 14.22 20.23
N PRO A 305 13.85 14.77 19.21
CA PRO A 305 13.89 16.21 18.99
C PRO A 305 12.46 16.75 18.97
N ASP A 306 12.26 17.91 19.64
CA ASP A 306 11.02 18.63 19.79
C ASP A 306 10.09 18.42 18.60
N ILE A 307 9.17 17.51 18.75
CA ILE A 307 7.95 17.52 17.98
C ILE A 307 7.20 18.72 18.50
N PRO A 308 6.65 19.60 17.63
CA PRO A 308 5.56 20.44 18.10
C PRO A 308 4.60 19.47 18.83
N PRO A 309 4.21 19.77 20.08
CA PRO A 309 3.55 18.80 20.92
C PRO A 309 2.50 18.10 20.09
N THR A 310 2.57 16.77 20.03
CA THR A 310 1.44 15.95 19.59
C THR A 310 0.25 16.62 20.26
N PRO A 311 -0.76 17.09 19.51
CA PRO A 311 -1.85 17.79 20.14
C PRO A 311 -2.21 16.97 21.35
N THR A 312 -2.02 17.54 22.53
CA THR A 312 -2.30 16.91 23.84
C THR A 312 -3.61 16.23 23.63
N PRO A 313 -3.79 14.90 23.92
CA PRO A 313 -5.05 14.25 23.70
C PRO A 313 -6.11 15.21 24.17
N GLN A 314 -6.85 15.81 23.24
CA GLN A 314 -7.91 16.73 23.66
C GLN A 314 -8.81 15.87 24.53
N PRO A 315 -9.29 16.39 25.66
CA PRO A 315 -10.17 15.61 26.53
C PRO A 315 -11.22 15.00 25.60
N ARG A 316 -11.39 13.69 25.71
CA ARG A 316 -12.33 12.91 24.88
C ARG A 316 -13.61 13.72 24.80
N ARG A 317 -14.15 13.95 23.61
CA ARG A 317 -15.37 14.74 23.42
C ARG A 317 -16.45 14.16 24.33
N GLU A 318 -17.02 14.99 25.20
CA GLU A 318 -18.14 14.57 26.01
C GLU A 318 -19.40 14.48 25.14
N ILE A 319 -19.67 13.29 24.66
CA ILE A 319 -20.85 13.01 23.83
C ILE A 319 -22.05 12.74 24.77
N LYS A 320 -23.13 13.49 24.56
CA LYS A 320 -24.38 13.26 25.20
C LYS A 320 -25.08 12.07 24.56
N CYS A 321 -25.11 10.95 25.29
CA CYS A 321 -25.72 9.71 24.84
C CYS A 321 -27.21 9.65 25.29
N THR A 322 -28.12 9.57 24.31
CA THR A 322 -29.55 9.37 24.56
C THR A 322 -29.95 7.97 24.12
N LEU A 323 -30.40 7.13 25.05
CA LEU A 323 -30.99 5.83 24.73
C LEU A 323 -32.49 6.01 24.47
N ILE A 324 -32.99 5.58 23.32
CA ILE A 324 -34.38 5.69 22.90
C ILE A 324 -35.05 4.31 23.00
N THR A 325 -35.96 4.15 23.97
CA THR A 325 -36.64 2.88 24.26
C THR A 325 -38.15 3.01 24.14
N THR A 326 -38.68 4.24 24.03
CA THR A 326 -40.09 4.56 23.92
C THR A 326 -40.39 5.45 22.70
N ILE A 327 -41.65 5.43 22.28
CA ILE A 327 -42.11 6.26 21.16
C ILE A 327 -41.98 7.75 21.46
N ASP A 328 -42.33 8.15 22.70
CA ASP A 328 -42.24 9.56 23.13
C ASP A 328 -40.78 10.08 23.08
N GLU A 329 -39.80 9.25 23.53
CA GLU A 329 -38.39 9.58 23.43
C GLU A 329 -37.96 9.74 21.97
N LEU A 330 -38.39 8.81 21.11
CA LEU A 330 -38.09 8.88 19.66
C LEU A 330 -38.65 10.16 19.05
N GLN A 331 -39.93 10.45 19.26
CA GLN A 331 -40.56 11.67 18.74
C GLN A 331 -39.85 12.94 19.25
N ASN A 332 -39.56 13.00 20.53
CA ASN A 332 -38.86 14.15 21.14
C ASN A 332 -37.44 14.32 20.55
N TYR A 333 -36.73 13.24 20.31
CA TYR A 333 -35.40 13.33 19.69
C TYR A 333 -35.47 13.81 18.23
N LEU A 334 -36.41 13.29 17.45
CA LEU A 334 -36.60 13.67 16.05
C LEU A 334 -36.96 15.17 15.85
N THR A 335 -37.58 15.81 16.87
CA THR A 335 -37.87 17.26 16.82
C THR A 335 -36.60 18.13 16.84
N LYS A 336 -35.45 17.60 17.27
CA LYS A 336 -34.17 18.33 17.29
C LYS A 336 -33.51 18.40 15.89
N ILE A 337 -33.98 17.59 14.93
CA ILE A 337 -33.38 17.54 13.60
C ILE A 337 -33.81 18.78 12.81
N ASP A 338 -32.82 19.59 12.40
CA ASP A 338 -33.06 20.76 11.56
C ASP A 338 -32.76 20.44 10.09
N ARG A 339 -31.51 20.57 9.65
CA ARG A 339 -31.10 20.38 8.25
C ARG A 339 -30.18 19.19 8.02
N PHE A 340 -29.54 18.69 9.06
CA PHE A 340 -28.55 17.63 9.01
C PHE A 340 -28.90 16.52 10.00
N LEU A 341 -28.70 15.28 9.57
CA LEU A 341 -28.83 14.09 10.40
C LEU A 341 -27.71 13.12 10.05
N ALA A 342 -26.80 12.87 10.98
CA ALA A 342 -25.91 11.72 10.83
C ALA A 342 -26.63 10.44 11.26
N ILE A 343 -26.46 9.38 10.48
CA ILE A 343 -27.08 8.07 10.69
C ILE A 343 -26.05 6.96 10.49
N ASP A 344 -26.11 5.97 11.36
CA ASP A 344 -25.33 4.76 11.27
C ASP A 344 -26.16 3.57 11.75
N THR A 345 -25.86 2.35 11.29
CA THR A 345 -26.60 1.13 11.64
C THR A 345 -25.70 0.07 12.21
N GLU A 346 -26.09 -0.43 13.39
CA GLU A 346 -25.49 -1.62 13.98
C GLU A 346 -26.21 -2.88 13.50
N THR A 347 -25.43 -3.93 13.21
CA THR A 347 -25.93 -5.07 12.44
C THR A 347 -25.59 -6.43 13.05
N THR A 348 -26.25 -7.48 12.56
CA THR A 348 -26.02 -8.86 13.01
C THR A 348 -24.68 -9.44 12.54
N GLY A 349 -24.02 -8.82 11.58
CA GLY A 349 -22.73 -9.24 11.00
C GLY A 349 -22.28 -8.29 9.89
N LEU A 350 -21.36 -8.75 9.03
CA LEU A 350 -20.73 -7.93 7.99
C LEU A 350 -21.22 -8.23 6.56
N ASN A 351 -22.22 -9.11 6.42
CA ASN A 351 -22.77 -9.45 5.11
C ASN A 351 -23.83 -8.44 4.69
N GLN A 352 -23.47 -7.50 3.84
CA GLN A 352 -24.32 -6.41 3.37
C GLN A 352 -25.61 -6.87 2.65
N ILE A 353 -25.69 -8.13 2.17
CA ILE A 353 -26.85 -8.63 1.44
C ILE A 353 -27.86 -9.35 2.33
N SER A 354 -27.44 -9.91 3.47
CA SER A 354 -28.29 -10.76 4.31
C SER A 354 -28.48 -10.26 5.73
N ASP A 355 -27.54 -9.48 6.26
CA ASP A 355 -27.59 -9.05 7.66
C ASP A 355 -28.71 -8.04 7.94
N LYS A 356 -29.06 -7.93 9.21
CA LYS A 356 -30.22 -7.21 9.69
C LYS A 356 -29.82 -6.13 10.70
N ILE A 357 -30.65 -5.11 10.82
CA ILE A 357 -30.48 -4.04 11.80
C ILE A 357 -30.60 -4.59 13.21
N VAL A 358 -29.62 -4.32 14.07
CA VAL A 358 -29.66 -4.54 15.52
C VAL A 358 -30.05 -3.26 16.23
N GLY A 359 -29.58 -2.12 15.77
CA GLY A 359 -29.93 -0.80 16.25
C GLY A 359 -29.60 0.28 15.24
N ILE A 360 -30.12 1.48 15.48
CA ILE A 360 -29.83 2.67 14.64
C ILE A 360 -29.31 3.77 15.56
N SER A 361 -28.18 4.36 15.20
CA SER A 361 -27.68 5.56 15.84
C SER A 361 -27.95 6.79 15.00
N LEU A 362 -28.25 7.87 15.67
CA LEU A 362 -28.58 9.18 15.11
C LEU A 362 -27.76 10.26 15.79
N ALA A 363 -27.25 11.24 15.06
CA ALA A 363 -26.65 12.43 15.64
C ALA A 363 -27.20 13.70 14.97
N VAL A 364 -27.58 14.67 15.80
CA VAL A 364 -28.08 15.98 15.38
C VAL A 364 -26.98 17.06 15.40
N ASN A 365 -25.85 16.76 16.02
CA ASN A 365 -24.61 17.51 16.00
C ASN A 365 -23.44 16.60 16.45
N ASP A 366 -22.26 17.14 16.61
CA ASP A 366 -21.03 16.41 16.92
C ASP A 366 -20.91 15.92 18.38
N ILE A 367 -21.89 16.25 19.25
CA ILE A 367 -21.91 15.89 20.68
C ILE A 367 -23.28 15.44 21.23
N ASP A 368 -24.37 15.48 20.46
CA ASP A 368 -25.71 15.01 20.88
C ASP A 368 -26.18 13.89 19.94
N GLY A 369 -26.06 12.66 20.38
CA GLY A 369 -26.48 11.49 19.65
C GLY A 369 -27.45 10.59 20.43
N ALA A 370 -28.14 9.74 19.71
CA ALA A 370 -29.09 8.80 20.23
C ALA A 370 -28.92 7.40 19.61
N TYR A 371 -29.23 6.38 20.38
CA TYR A 371 -29.28 5.00 19.95
C TYR A 371 -30.67 4.42 20.11
N ILE A 372 -31.18 3.76 19.07
CA ILE A 372 -32.47 3.09 19.03
C ILE A 372 -32.22 1.58 18.97
N PRO A 373 -32.26 0.83 20.07
CA PRO A 373 -32.12 -0.63 20.05
C PRO A 373 -33.35 -1.29 19.44
N ILE A 374 -33.14 -2.33 18.61
CA ILE A 374 -34.20 -2.99 17.82
C ILE A 374 -34.13 -4.52 17.98
N ARG A 375 -32.96 -5.15 17.89
CA ARG A 375 -32.81 -6.62 17.88
C ARG A 375 -31.69 -7.13 18.79
N HIS A 376 -31.45 -6.47 19.91
CA HIS A 376 -30.54 -7.04 20.90
C HIS A 376 -31.15 -8.29 21.53
N ARG A 377 -30.30 -9.25 21.86
CA ARG A 377 -30.65 -10.55 22.43
C ARG A 377 -29.89 -10.78 23.73
N ILE A 378 -30.51 -11.50 24.63
CA ILE A 378 -29.86 -12.05 25.83
C ILE A 378 -29.45 -13.48 25.51
N LYS A 379 -28.14 -13.75 25.52
CA LYS A 379 -27.62 -15.09 25.27
C LYS A 379 -28.14 -16.08 26.34
N SER A 380 -28.65 -17.22 25.89
CA SER A 380 -29.04 -18.29 26.79
C SER A 380 -27.80 -18.94 27.40
N ASN A 381 -27.80 -19.15 28.69
CA ASN A 381 -26.77 -19.90 29.41
C ASN A 381 -26.96 -21.43 29.28
N ASP A 382 -28.11 -21.88 28.78
CA ASP A 382 -28.42 -23.30 28.59
C ASP A 382 -27.87 -23.78 27.21
N LEU A 383 -27.25 -24.96 27.21
CA LEU A 383 -26.63 -25.57 26.01
C LEU A 383 -27.65 -25.80 24.87
N PHE A 384 -28.93 -25.86 25.15
CA PHE A 384 -30.07 -26.02 24.24
C PHE A 384 -31.09 -24.88 24.32
N GLY A 385 -30.79 -23.83 25.07
CA GLY A 385 -31.65 -22.66 25.19
C GLY A 385 -31.50 -21.72 23.99
N SER A 386 -32.62 -21.22 23.46
CA SER A 386 -32.58 -20.15 22.46
C SER A 386 -32.41 -18.78 23.13
N ASP A 387 -31.65 -17.90 22.48
CA ASP A 387 -31.49 -16.51 22.90
C ASP A 387 -32.85 -15.83 22.98
N THR A 388 -33.05 -14.99 23.99
CA THR A 388 -34.27 -14.21 24.16
C THR A 388 -34.06 -12.77 23.75
N THR A 389 -35.15 -12.11 23.30
CA THR A 389 -35.09 -10.68 22.95
C THR A 389 -34.83 -9.87 24.22
N ALA A 390 -33.87 -8.94 24.15
CA ALA A 390 -33.58 -8.04 25.26
C ALA A 390 -34.78 -7.10 25.50
N PRO A 391 -35.12 -6.76 26.77
CA PRO A 391 -36.21 -5.82 27.05
C PRO A 391 -35.87 -4.39 26.62
N ASN A 392 -36.88 -3.51 26.65
CA ASN A 392 -36.74 -2.08 26.39
C ASN A 392 -36.16 -1.74 24.97
N GLN A 393 -36.78 -2.31 23.95
CA GLN A 393 -36.48 -2.03 22.56
C GLN A 393 -37.72 -1.64 21.79
N LEU A 394 -37.58 -0.77 20.80
CA LEU A 394 -38.63 -0.47 19.84
C LEU A 394 -38.71 -1.54 18.75
N THR A 395 -39.89 -1.77 18.22
CA THR A 395 -40.04 -2.61 17.03
C THR A 395 -39.53 -1.87 15.78
N LEU A 396 -38.94 -2.60 14.82
CA LEU A 396 -38.49 -2.01 13.57
C LEU A 396 -39.61 -1.26 12.83
N GLU A 397 -40.85 -1.77 12.87
CA GLU A 397 -42.04 -1.15 12.27
C GLU A 397 -42.36 0.21 12.90
N THR A 398 -42.25 0.31 14.22
CA THR A 398 -42.39 1.57 14.92
C THR A 398 -41.32 2.56 14.52
N VAL A 399 -40.05 2.12 14.53
CA VAL A 399 -38.92 2.97 14.12
C VAL A 399 -39.07 3.43 12.67
N TYR A 400 -39.46 2.54 11.77
CA TYR A 400 -39.73 2.88 10.35
C TYR A 400 -40.80 3.97 10.25
N THR A 401 -41.89 3.82 10.97
CA THR A 401 -43.03 4.76 10.89
C THR A 401 -42.60 6.21 11.20
N TYR A 402 -41.74 6.40 12.19
CA TYR A 402 -41.31 7.73 12.64
C TYR A 402 -40.08 8.23 11.93
N LEU A 403 -39.12 7.35 11.57
CA LEU A 403 -37.85 7.74 10.97
C LEU A 403 -37.96 7.91 9.44
N TRP A 404 -38.84 7.13 8.77
CA TRP A 404 -38.99 7.17 7.33
C TRP A 404 -39.33 8.54 6.75
N PRO A 405 -40.26 9.33 7.32
CA PRO A 405 -40.53 10.69 6.87
C PRO A 405 -39.30 11.61 6.94
N ILE A 406 -38.41 11.39 7.90
CA ILE A 406 -37.16 12.14 8.05
C ILE A 406 -36.13 11.73 6.99
N LEU A 407 -35.95 10.43 6.77
CA LEU A 407 -35.02 9.91 5.80
C LEU A 407 -35.38 10.31 4.35
N THR A 408 -36.66 10.45 4.08
CA THR A 408 -37.15 10.84 2.73
C THR A 408 -37.39 12.34 2.59
N ASN A 409 -37.16 13.12 3.64
CA ASN A 409 -37.34 14.59 3.58
C ASN A 409 -36.21 15.22 2.73
N PRO A 410 -36.54 15.92 1.63
CA PRO A 410 -35.54 16.55 0.76
C PRO A 410 -34.82 17.75 1.41
N ASN A 411 -35.35 18.28 2.52
CA ASN A 411 -34.76 19.39 3.25
C ASN A 411 -33.76 18.97 4.35
N ILE A 412 -33.68 17.67 4.61
CA ILE A 412 -32.76 17.10 5.62
C ILE A 412 -31.67 16.30 4.89
N LEU A 413 -30.42 16.70 5.02
CA LEU A 413 -29.28 15.93 4.53
C LEU A 413 -28.95 14.79 5.49
N LYS A 414 -28.92 13.56 4.99
CA LYS A 414 -28.51 12.37 5.72
C LYS A 414 -27.03 12.15 5.47
N ILE A 415 -26.24 12.10 6.54
CA ILE A 415 -24.81 11.95 6.52
C ILE A 415 -24.45 10.59 7.10
N GLY A 416 -23.62 9.83 6.41
CA GLY A 416 -23.09 8.57 6.91
C GLY A 416 -21.60 8.43 6.69
N HIS A 417 -21.05 7.36 7.23
CA HIS A 417 -19.67 6.95 6.97
C HIS A 417 -19.68 5.56 6.33
N ASN A 418 -19.34 5.44 5.04
CA ASN A 418 -19.62 4.23 4.26
C ASN A 418 -21.14 3.91 4.17
N LEU A 419 -21.93 4.97 4.00
CA LEU A 419 -23.40 4.94 3.99
C LEU A 419 -23.98 3.89 3.02
N LYS A 420 -23.21 3.48 2.01
CA LYS A 420 -23.61 2.37 1.13
C LYS A 420 -23.94 1.10 1.90
N TYR A 421 -23.18 0.78 2.95
CA TYR A 421 -23.43 -0.37 3.82
C TYR A 421 -24.78 -0.24 4.54
N ASP A 422 -25.05 0.91 5.15
CA ASP A 422 -26.30 1.16 5.88
C ASP A 422 -27.52 1.10 4.96
N LEU A 423 -27.37 1.62 3.74
CA LEU A 423 -28.43 1.52 2.73
C LEU A 423 -28.70 0.05 2.32
N HIS A 424 -27.67 -0.80 2.22
CA HIS A 424 -27.87 -2.24 2.02
C HIS A 424 -28.67 -2.88 3.16
N ILE A 425 -28.29 -2.57 4.39
CA ILE A 425 -28.93 -3.12 5.58
C ILE A 425 -30.40 -2.65 5.69
N MET A 426 -30.65 -1.38 5.44
CA MET A 426 -32.02 -0.85 5.36
C MET A 426 -32.83 -1.53 4.25
N ALA A 427 -32.23 -1.78 3.08
CA ALA A 427 -32.90 -2.49 2.00
C ALA A 427 -33.17 -3.97 2.35
N ASN A 428 -32.35 -4.62 3.18
CA ASN A 428 -32.63 -5.97 3.70
C ASN A 428 -33.85 -6.01 4.63
N GLU A 429 -34.21 -4.87 5.23
CA GLU A 429 -35.44 -4.70 6.02
C GLU A 429 -36.64 -4.32 5.16
N GLY A 430 -36.52 -4.22 3.85
CA GLY A 430 -37.58 -3.87 2.93
C GLY A 430 -37.80 -2.37 2.71
N TRP A 431 -36.87 -1.52 3.20
CA TRP A 431 -36.99 -0.07 3.00
C TRP A 431 -36.57 0.30 1.55
N ASP A 432 -37.34 1.20 0.92
CA ASP A 432 -37.04 1.69 -0.43
C ASP A 432 -35.96 2.77 -0.37
N THR A 433 -34.72 2.33 -0.25
CA THR A 433 -33.54 3.22 -0.09
C THR A 433 -33.33 4.18 -1.26
N THR A 434 -33.97 3.96 -2.42
CA THR A 434 -33.93 4.89 -3.54
C THR A 434 -34.59 6.24 -3.27
N LYS A 435 -35.42 6.31 -2.21
CA LYS A 435 -36.10 7.51 -1.75
C LYS A 435 -35.34 8.27 -0.65
N ILE A 436 -34.28 7.69 -0.10
CA ILE A 436 -33.45 8.35 0.89
C ILE A 436 -32.55 9.38 0.20
N SER A 437 -32.91 10.65 0.30
CA SER A 437 -32.23 11.76 -0.37
C SER A 437 -32.61 13.09 0.30
N PRO A 438 -31.71 14.11 0.32
CA PRO A 438 -30.29 14.06 -0.09
C PRO A 438 -29.41 13.28 0.91
N ILE A 439 -28.27 12.78 0.42
CA ILE A 439 -27.31 12.02 1.21
C ILE A 439 -25.90 12.58 1.02
N ASP A 440 -25.01 12.34 1.97
CA ASP A 440 -23.57 12.59 1.88
C ASP A 440 -22.77 11.52 2.65
N ASP A 441 -21.48 11.35 2.33
CA ASP A 441 -20.67 10.26 2.86
C ASP A 441 -19.27 10.75 3.24
N THR A 442 -18.91 10.67 4.51
CA THR A 442 -17.63 11.17 5.04
C THR A 442 -16.42 10.35 4.61
N MET A 443 -16.59 9.05 4.28
CA MET A 443 -15.53 8.24 3.69
C MET A 443 -15.21 8.73 2.25
N LEU A 444 -16.23 9.01 1.46
CA LEU A 444 -16.06 9.55 0.10
C LEU A 444 -15.52 10.98 0.11
N LEU A 445 -15.97 11.83 1.06
CA LEU A 445 -15.41 13.17 1.27
C LEU A 445 -13.91 13.10 1.57
N SER A 446 -13.52 12.24 2.50
CA SER A 446 -12.10 12.05 2.82
C SER A 446 -11.30 11.58 1.62
N TYR A 447 -11.84 10.66 0.83
CA TYR A 447 -11.15 10.13 -0.33
C TYR A 447 -10.96 11.16 -1.46
N ILE A 448 -11.97 11.98 -1.78
CA ILE A 448 -11.84 12.99 -2.83
C ILE A 448 -10.85 14.09 -2.45
N LEU A 449 -10.79 14.46 -1.17
CA LEU A 449 -9.91 15.50 -0.64
C LEU A 449 -8.45 15.03 -0.53
N HIS A 450 -8.23 13.80 -0.08
CA HIS A 450 -6.92 13.34 0.38
C HIS A 450 -6.37 12.15 -0.44
N GLY A 451 -7.14 11.57 -1.37
CA GLY A 451 -6.71 10.43 -2.17
C GLY A 451 -6.23 9.26 -1.30
N ALA A 452 -5.14 8.62 -1.69
CA ALA A 452 -4.57 7.49 -0.97
C ALA A 452 -3.47 7.86 0.03
N LEU A 453 -3.49 9.08 0.60
CA LEU A 453 -2.50 9.49 1.62
C LEU A 453 -2.63 8.71 2.93
N HIS A 454 -3.82 8.23 3.23
CA HIS A 454 -4.15 7.44 4.43
C HIS A 454 -5.39 6.59 4.17
N GLY A 455 -5.75 5.73 5.11
CA GLY A 455 -7.03 5.05 5.10
C GLY A 455 -8.20 6.01 5.35
N HIS A 456 -9.41 5.55 5.07
CA HIS A 456 -10.63 6.36 5.18
C HIS A 456 -11.62 5.76 6.17
N GLY A 457 -11.17 4.90 7.09
CA GLY A 457 -12.00 4.37 8.16
C GLY A 457 -12.30 5.43 9.22
N LEU A 458 -13.46 5.32 9.88
CA LEU A 458 -13.95 6.30 10.85
C LEU A 458 -12.95 6.55 11.99
N ASP A 459 -12.38 5.51 12.57
CA ASP A 459 -11.38 5.58 13.65
C ASP A 459 -10.13 6.35 13.23
N GLU A 460 -9.61 6.05 12.04
CA GLU A 460 -8.41 6.71 11.52
C GLU A 460 -8.66 8.21 11.28
N LEU A 461 -9.81 8.53 10.69
CA LEU A 461 -10.20 9.93 10.44
C LEU A 461 -10.47 10.69 11.73
N ALA A 462 -11.14 10.06 12.70
CA ALA A 462 -11.40 10.65 14.02
C ALA A 462 -10.10 11.01 14.74
N LEU A 463 -9.17 10.06 14.81
CA LEU A 463 -7.87 10.29 15.43
C LEU A 463 -7.07 11.37 14.71
N LYS A 464 -7.01 11.28 13.38
CA LYS A 464 -6.18 12.19 12.56
C LYS A 464 -6.68 13.63 12.53
N TYR A 465 -7.98 13.80 12.36
CA TYR A 465 -8.57 15.13 12.10
C TYR A 465 -9.24 15.75 13.31
N LEU A 466 -9.74 14.95 14.24
CA LEU A 466 -10.43 15.42 15.43
C LEU A 466 -9.61 15.23 16.71
N GLY A 467 -8.48 14.47 16.65
CA GLY A 467 -7.71 14.09 17.83
C GLY A 467 -8.51 13.20 18.79
N HIS A 468 -9.57 12.55 18.29
CA HIS A 468 -10.50 11.74 19.08
C HIS A 468 -10.21 10.26 18.86
N GLU A 469 -10.02 9.53 19.97
CA GLU A 469 -9.87 8.08 19.94
C GLU A 469 -11.23 7.41 20.20
N ASN A 470 -11.80 6.77 19.17
CA ASN A 470 -13.09 6.10 19.25
C ASN A 470 -13.05 4.89 20.19
N ILE A 471 -14.20 4.51 20.70
CA ILE A 471 -14.42 3.24 21.41
C ILE A 471 -14.14 2.10 20.41
N LYS A 472 -13.21 1.21 20.76
CA LYS A 472 -12.90 0.07 19.91
C LYS A 472 -13.99 -0.99 19.96
N PHE A 473 -14.47 -1.48 18.81
CA PHE A 473 -15.44 -2.59 18.75
C PHE A 473 -15.00 -3.80 19.59
N SER A 474 -13.73 -4.20 19.48
CA SER A 474 -13.16 -5.31 20.25
C SER A 474 -13.18 -5.10 21.78
N SER A 475 -13.18 -3.84 22.24
CA SER A 475 -13.24 -3.53 23.67
C SER A 475 -14.62 -3.76 24.30
N LEU A 476 -15.66 -3.91 23.48
CA LEU A 476 -17.02 -4.21 23.92
C LEU A 476 -17.18 -5.66 24.38
N PHE A 477 -16.20 -6.51 24.10
CA PHE A 477 -16.20 -7.94 24.39
C PHE A 477 -15.14 -8.32 25.42
N PRO A 478 -15.31 -9.44 26.13
CA PRO A 478 -14.29 -9.95 27.05
C PRO A 478 -12.94 -10.16 26.34
N PRO A 479 -11.82 -9.92 27.03
CA PRO A 479 -10.50 -10.17 26.46
C PRO A 479 -10.36 -11.59 25.90
N LYS A 480 -9.74 -11.73 24.72
CA LYS A 480 -9.56 -13.00 23.98
C LYS A 480 -10.83 -13.61 23.38
N THR A 481 -11.92 -12.86 23.25
CA THR A 481 -13.06 -13.28 22.42
C THR A 481 -12.58 -13.38 20.96
N ARG A 482 -12.87 -14.50 20.28
CA ARG A 482 -12.52 -14.66 18.87
C ARG A 482 -13.41 -13.78 18.01
N ASP A 483 -12.89 -13.23 16.91
CA ASP A 483 -13.67 -12.36 15.99
C ASP A 483 -14.98 -13.02 15.53
N ALA A 484 -14.96 -14.33 15.31
CA ALA A 484 -16.17 -15.09 14.93
C ALA A 484 -17.25 -15.18 16.03
N ASP A 485 -16.89 -14.90 17.29
CA ASP A 485 -17.79 -14.95 18.46
C ASP A 485 -18.20 -13.54 18.90
N MET A 486 -17.78 -12.47 18.20
CA MET A 486 -18.10 -11.08 18.48
C MET A 486 -19.39 -10.68 17.76
N HIS A 487 -20.53 -10.82 18.40
CA HIS A 487 -21.84 -10.50 17.84
C HIS A 487 -22.43 -9.27 18.52
N PHE A 488 -22.62 -8.18 17.77
CA PHE A 488 -23.15 -6.91 18.33
C PHE A 488 -24.53 -7.06 18.98
N ASP A 489 -25.37 -7.90 18.39
CA ASP A 489 -26.72 -8.17 18.91
C ASP A 489 -26.76 -8.89 20.26
N GLN A 490 -25.64 -9.45 20.72
CA GLN A 490 -25.49 -10.07 22.03
C GLN A 490 -24.90 -9.13 23.11
N LEU A 491 -24.56 -7.89 22.75
CA LEU A 491 -24.09 -6.88 23.67
C LEU A 491 -25.25 -6.35 24.50
N GLU A 492 -24.99 -6.06 25.79
CA GLU A 492 -25.94 -5.30 26.60
C GLU A 492 -26.15 -3.90 26.00
N ILE A 493 -27.39 -3.48 25.83
CA ILE A 493 -27.78 -2.20 25.20
C ILE A 493 -27.01 -1.02 25.83
N LYS A 494 -26.81 -1.01 27.16
CA LYS A 494 -26.06 0.06 27.83
C LYS A 494 -24.58 0.18 27.43
N ASN A 495 -23.97 -0.93 26.97
CA ASN A 495 -22.58 -0.97 26.52
C ASN A 495 -22.48 -0.71 25.00
N ALA A 496 -23.48 -1.14 24.23
CA ALA A 496 -23.58 -0.92 22.80
C ALA A 496 -23.89 0.54 22.44
N ALA A 497 -24.81 1.19 23.22
CA ALA A 497 -25.26 2.54 22.90
C ALA A 497 -24.16 3.62 22.86
N PRO A 498 -23.21 3.70 23.79
CA PRO A 498 -22.13 4.70 23.70
C PRO A 498 -21.26 4.56 22.46
N TYR A 499 -20.96 3.33 22.05
CA TYR A 499 -20.19 3.04 20.83
C TYR A 499 -20.94 3.53 19.59
N ALA A 500 -22.15 3.06 19.38
CA ALA A 500 -22.95 3.41 18.22
C ALA A 500 -23.26 4.93 18.13
N ILE A 501 -23.50 5.58 19.25
CA ILE A 501 -23.74 7.03 19.33
C ILE A 501 -22.46 7.81 18.96
N GLU A 502 -21.30 7.33 19.44
CA GLU A 502 -20.01 7.96 19.14
C GLU A 502 -19.77 7.95 17.63
N ASP A 503 -19.99 6.82 16.94
CA ASP A 503 -19.77 6.70 15.50
C ASP A 503 -20.62 7.70 14.70
N ALA A 504 -21.91 7.88 15.03
CA ALA A 504 -22.78 8.87 14.42
C ALA A 504 -22.31 10.32 14.71
N CYS A 505 -21.91 10.64 15.95
CA CYS A 505 -21.45 11.98 16.32
C CYS A 505 -20.10 12.33 15.65
N ILE A 506 -19.19 11.37 15.58
CA ILE A 506 -17.90 11.54 14.88
C ILE A 506 -18.10 11.69 13.37
N CYS A 507 -19.02 10.93 12.78
CA CYS A 507 -19.40 11.12 11.38
C CYS A 507 -19.88 12.54 11.12
N TYR A 508 -20.76 13.08 11.99
CA TYR A 508 -21.25 14.47 11.91
C TYR A 508 -20.11 15.49 12.02
N ALA A 509 -19.18 15.28 12.97
CA ALA A 509 -18.02 16.15 13.18
C ALA A 509 -17.09 16.17 11.96
N LEU A 510 -16.80 15.02 11.37
CA LEU A 510 -15.98 14.88 10.17
C LEU A 510 -16.63 15.58 8.97
N TYR A 511 -17.93 15.45 8.81
CA TYR A 511 -18.65 16.15 7.75
C TYR A 511 -18.49 17.68 7.87
N ASN A 512 -18.73 18.22 9.06
CA ASN A 512 -18.59 19.68 9.30
C ASN A 512 -17.18 20.20 9.02
N MET A 513 -16.18 19.37 9.13
CA MET A 513 -14.79 19.75 8.83
C MET A 513 -14.47 19.61 7.34
N MET A 514 -14.81 18.48 6.72
CA MET A 514 -14.38 18.16 5.36
C MET A 514 -15.26 18.80 4.28
N ARG A 515 -16.56 18.99 4.52
CA ARG A 515 -17.46 19.57 3.50
C ARG A 515 -17.09 21.02 3.14
N PRO A 516 -16.78 21.93 4.07
CA PRO A 516 -16.30 23.26 3.73
C PRO A 516 -14.99 23.27 2.96
N GLU A 517 -14.09 22.31 3.24
CA GLU A 517 -12.84 22.16 2.49
C GLU A 517 -13.15 21.79 1.02
N LEU A 518 -14.02 20.83 0.79
CA LEU A 518 -14.45 20.47 -0.56
C LEU A 518 -15.14 21.64 -1.27
N ASP A 519 -16.00 22.40 -0.57
CA ASP A 519 -16.72 23.53 -1.13
C ASP A 519 -15.80 24.69 -1.55
N SER A 520 -14.56 24.73 -1.03
CA SER A 520 -13.54 25.70 -1.43
C SER A 520 -12.87 25.40 -2.78
N ASP A 521 -13.02 24.18 -3.32
CA ASP A 521 -12.50 23.77 -4.63
C ASP A 521 -13.64 23.40 -5.58
N ASP A 522 -14.02 24.30 -6.46
CA ASP A 522 -15.13 24.12 -7.42
C ASP A 522 -14.96 22.88 -8.31
N LYS A 523 -13.72 22.52 -8.68
CA LYS A 523 -13.48 21.35 -9.55
C LYS A 523 -13.67 20.04 -8.78
N LEU A 524 -13.08 19.95 -7.58
CA LEU A 524 -13.25 18.77 -6.74
C LEU A 524 -14.71 18.60 -6.31
N ARG A 525 -15.38 19.70 -5.93
CA ARG A 525 -16.79 19.68 -5.59
C ARG A 525 -17.64 19.18 -6.75
N HIS A 526 -17.41 19.71 -7.96
CA HIS A 526 -18.15 19.29 -9.16
C HIS A 526 -17.92 17.79 -9.43
N LEU A 527 -16.69 17.31 -9.34
CA LEU A 527 -16.36 15.91 -9.54
C LEU A 527 -17.04 15.01 -8.48
N TYR A 528 -17.00 15.43 -7.22
CA TYR A 528 -17.67 14.72 -6.14
C TYR A 528 -19.17 14.59 -6.36
N GLU A 529 -19.84 15.71 -6.61
CA GLU A 529 -21.29 15.80 -6.73
C GLU A 529 -21.83 15.18 -8.03
N THR A 530 -21.02 15.08 -9.09
CA THR A 530 -21.46 14.52 -10.38
C THR A 530 -20.96 13.10 -10.66
N CYS A 531 -19.92 12.64 -9.96
CA CYS A 531 -19.32 11.34 -10.20
C CYS A 531 -19.28 10.46 -8.94
N ASP A 532 -18.65 10.91 -7.84
CA ASP A 532 -18.34 10.02 -6.73
C ASP A 532 -19.57 9.73 -5.85
N LEU A 533 -20.26 10.75 -5.41
CA LEU A 533 -21.43 10.62 -4.52
C LEU A 533 -22.62 9.95 -5.22
N PRO A 534 -23.05 10.38 -6.44
CA PRO A 534 -24.16 9.73 -7.13
C PRO A 534 -23.89 8.28 -7.53
N LEU A 535 -22.62 7.89 -7.65
CA LEU A 535 -22.26 6.52 -7.99
C LEU A 535 -22.51 5.54 -6.84
N MET A 536 -22.44 5.97 -5.57
CA MET A 536 -22.59 5.11 -4.41
C MET A 536 -23.91 4.31 -4.38
N PRO A 537 -25.10 4.92 -4.53
CA PRO A 537 -26.35 4.15 -4.58
C PRO A 537 -26.47 3.27 -5.84
N ILE A 538 -25.77 3.62 -6.93
CA ILE A 538 -25.73 2.81 -8.16
C ILE A 538 -24.91 1.55 -7.92
N LEU A 539 -23.75 1.68 -7.27
CA LEU A 539 -22.95 0.51 -6.90
C LEU A 539 -23.68 -0.41 -5.93
N MET A 540 -24.37 0.16 -4.95
CA MET A 540 -25.27 -0.61 -4.09
C MET A 540 -26.28 -1.42 -4.92
N GLN A 541 -26.89 -0.82 -5.92
CA GLN A 541 -27.86 -1.52 -6.77
C GLN A 541 -27.20 -2.62 -7.63
N ILE A 542 -25.99 -2.39 -8.15
CA ILE A 542 -25.21 -3.40 -8.89
C ILE A 542 -24.88 -4.59 -7.97
N GLU A 543 -24.44 -4.31 -6.75
CA GLU A 543 -24.11 -5.33 -5.74
C GLU A 543 -25.34 -6.16 -5.38
N ARG A 544 -26.51 -5.53 -5.23
CA ARG A 544 -27.79 -6.23 -4.98
C ARG A 544 -28.31 -6.99 -6.19
N ASN A 545 -28.12 -6.47 -7.40
CA ASN A 545 -28.48 -7.19 -8.62
C ASN A 545 -27.68 -8.50 -8.75
N GLY A 546 -26.40 -8.47 -8.38
CA GLY A 546 -25.49 -9.60 -8.53
C GLY A 546 -25.41 -10.10 -9.98
N VAL A 547 -24.55 -11.06 -10.24
CA VAL A 547 -24.41 -11.69 -11.54
C VAL A 547 -24.74 -13.18 -11.46
N LEU A 548 -25.60 -13.66 -12.36
CA LEU A 548 -26.00 -15.06 -12.41
C LEU A 548 -24.84 -15.93 -12.86
N ALA A 549 -24.55 -16.99 -12.11
CA ALA A 549 -23.43 -17.88 -12.39
C ALA A 549 -23.88 -19.35 -12.48
N ASP A 550 -23.37 -20.05 -13.53
CA ASP A 550 -23.60 -21.47 -13.70
C ASP A 550 -22.69 -22.29 -12.77
N ARG A 551 -23.24 -22.69 -11.61
CA ARG A 551 -22.56 -23.52 -10.61
C ARG A 551 -22.03 -24.85 -11.18
N ASN A 552 -22.81 -25.48 -12.06
CA ASN A 552 -22.45 -26.79 -12.63
C ASN A 552 -21.24 -26.65 -13.55
N LYS A 553 -21.24 -25.64 -14.40
CA LYS A 553 -20.12 -25.34 -15.29
C LYS A 553 -18.85 -24.97 -14.52
N LEU A 554 -18.95 -24.17 -13.45
CA LEU A 554 -17.83 -23.86 -12.56
C LEU A 554 -17.23 -25.13 -11.91
N ASN A 555 -18.08 -26.04 -11.41
CA ASN A 555 -17.64 -27.30 -10.84
C ASN A 555 -16.97 -28.21 -11.88
N GLN A 556 -17.47 -28.25 -13.12
CA GLN A 556 -16.85 -28.97 -14.23
C GLN A 556 -15.45 -28.40 -14.53
N LEU A 557 -15.33 -27.07 -14.58
CA LEU A 557 -14.03 -26.42 -14.78
C LEU A 557 -13.06 -26.69 -13.63
N SER A 558 -13.53 -26.72 -12.38
CA SER A 558 -12.72 -27.12 -11.23
C SER A 558 -12.14 -28.52 -11.44
N THR A 559 -12.98 -29.49 -11.84
CA THR A 559 -12.52 -30.85 -12.12
C THR A 559 -11.46 -30.87 -13.22
N ILE A 560 -11.70 -30.19 -14.34
CA ILE A 560 -10.75 -30.14 -15.47
C ILE A 560 -9.42 -29.51 -15.03
N PHE A 561 -9.46 -28.44 -14.24
CA PHE A 561 -8.24 -27.77 -13.76
C PHE A 561 -7.44 -28.66 -12.82
N HIS A 562 -8.10 -29.39 -11.92
CA HIS A 562 -7.41 -30.32 -11.02
C HIS A 562 -6.80 -31.51 -11.78
N GLU A 563 -7.48 -32.06 -12.80
CA GLU A 563 -6.92 -33.07 -13.67
C GLU A 563 -5.68 -32.56 -14.43
N GLN A 564 -5.73 -31.35 -14.97
CA GLN A 564 -4.58 -30.75 -15.65
C GLN A 564 -3.43 -30.47 -14.69
N MET A 565 -3.72 -30.00 -13.48
CA MET A 565 -2.72 -29.78 -12.43
C MET A 565 -2.05 -31.10 -12.02
N GLN A 566 -2.80 -32.18 -11.86
CA GLN A 566 -2.24 -33.47 -11.51
C GLN A 566 -1.31 -33.99 -12.62
N LYS A 567 -1.74 -33.93 -13.88
CA LYS A 567 -0.89 -34.29 -15.01
C LYS A 567 0.42 -33.49 -15.06
N LEU A 568 0.34 -32.17 -14.86
CA LEU A 568 1.54 -31.33 -14.82
C LEU A 568 2.41 -31.64 -13.60
N SER A 569 1.81 -31.98 -12.44
CA SER A 569 2.55 -32.41 -11.25
C SER A 569 3.35 -33.69 -11.52
N ASP A 570 2.73 -34.72 -12.14
CA ASP A 570 3.39 -35.97 -12.48
C ASP A 570 4.57 -35.72 -13.45
N GLU A 571 4.37 -34.87 -14.45
CA GLU A 571 5.41 -34.46 -15.39
C GLU A 571 6.56 -33.71 -14.73
N ILE A 572 6.25 -32.81 -13.78
CA ILE A 572 7.25 -32.04 -13.00
C ILE A 572 8.05 -32.98 -12.10
N TRP A 573 7.37 -33.87 -11.37
CA TRP A 573 8.03 -34.84 -10.50
C TRP A 573 8.89 -35.86 -11.29
N GLN A 574 8.46 -36.24 -12.47
CA GLN A 574 9.28 -37.07 -13.37
C GLN A 574 10.57 -36.34 -13.78
N LEU A 575 10.49 -35.03 -14.05
CA LEU A 575 11.65 -34.24 -14.45
C LEU A 575 12.59 -33.89 -13.27
N SER A 576 12.07 -33.79 -12.05
CA SER A 576 12.85 -33.58 -10.82
C SER A 576 13.38 -34.87 -10.21
N GLY A 577 12.83 -36.04 -10.59
CA GLY A 577 13.21 -37.36 -10.08
C GLY A 577 12.50 -37.77 -8.78
N HIS A 578 11.75 -36.89 -8.13
CA HIS A 578 10.93 -37.20 -6.95
C HIS A 578 9.79 -36.21 -6.73
N GLU A 579 8.83 -36.57 -5.89
CA GLU A 579 7.70 -35.72 -5.52
C GLU A 579 8.13 -34.63 -4.55
N PHE A 580 7.56 -33.42 -4.72
CA PHE A 580 7.70 -32.28 -3.83
C PHE A 580 6.47 -31.35 -3.94
N ASN A 581 6.32 -30.41 -3.00
CA ASN A 581 5.25 -29.43 -3.05
C ASN A 581 5.58 -28.29 -4.03
N ILE A 582 5.01 -28.36 -5.25
CA ILE A 582 5.21 -27.37 -6.33
C ILE A 582 4.73 -25.97 -5.93
N ALA A 583 3.72 -25.87 -5.03
CA ALA A 583 3.23 -24.61 -4.50
C ALA A 583 4.20 -23.96 -3.50
N SER A 584 5.19 -24.69 -2.97
CA SER A 584 6.15 -24.17 -2.00
C SER A 584 7.34 -23.49 -2.70
N PRO A 585 7.49 -22.16 -2.67
CA PRO A 585 8.63 -21.48 -3.26
C PRO A 585 9.98 -21.96 -2.71
N LYS A 586 9.99 -22.35 -1.43
CA LYS A 586 11.20 -22.84 -0.76
C LYS A 586 11.64 -24.21 -1.31
N GLN A 587 10.72 -25.18 -1.40
CA GLN A 587 11.04 -26.51 -1.95
C GLN A 587 11.41 -26.39 -3.43
N LEU A 588 10.64 -25.62 -4.18
CA LEU A 588 10.92 -25.36 -5.59
C LEU A 588 12.31 -24.75 -5.81
N GLY A 589 12.72 -23.82 -4.94
CA GLY A 589 14.07 -23.23 -5.00
C GLY A 589 15.18 -24.24 -4.78
N VAL A 590 14.98 -25.21 -3.87
CA VAL A 590 15.93 -26.32 -3.64
C VAL A 590 16.01 -27.19 -4.90
N ILE A 591 14.87 -27.63 -5.43
CA ILE A 591 14.81 -28.48 -6.63
C ILE A 591 15.52 -27.79 -7.81
N LEU A 592 15.11 -26.58 -8.16
CA LEU A 592 15.63 -25.91 -9.36
C LEU A 592 17.11 -25.52 -9.23
N PHE A 593 17.53 -25.00 -8.09
CA PHE A 593 18.83 -24.35 -7.95
C PHE A 593 19.90 -25.21 -7.26
N ASP A 594 19.50 -26.17 -6.36
CA ASP A 594 20.45 -27.03 -5.66
C ASP A 594 20.55 -28.41 -6.30
N GLU A 595 19.42 -29.04 -6.64
CA GLU A 595 19.42 -30.40 -7.21
C GLU A 595 19.63 -30.38 -8.72
N MET A 596 18.85 -29.56 -9.45
CA MET A 596 18.94 -29.46 -10.90
C MET A 596 20.01 -28.47 -11.39
N GLN A 597 20.59 -27.65 -10.48
CA GLN A 597 21.65 -26.69 -10.75
C GLN A 597 21.35 -25.69 -11.88
N LEU A 598 20.08 -25.30 -12.03
CA LEU A 598 19.70 -24.26 -12.99
C LEU A 598 20.30 -22.90 -12.58
N PRO A 599 20.56 -22.00 -13.53
CA PRO A 599 21.10 -20.67 -13.24
C PRO A 599 20.17 -19.92 -12.29
N ALA A 600 20.68 -19.55 -11.10
CA ALA A 600 19.92 -18.79 -10.12
C ALA A 600 20.22 -17.28 -10.26
N ASN A 601 19.18 -16.44 -10.14
CA ASN A 601 19.40 -15.02 -9.91
C ASN A 601 19.99 -14.78 -8.50
N LYS A 602 20.51 -13.59 -8.23
CA LYS A 602 21.12 -13.25 -6.92
C LYS A 602 20.24 -13.52 -5.70
N LYS A 603 18.91 -13.54 -5.89
CA LYS A 603 17.93 -13.77 -4.80
C LYS A 603 17.41 -15.22 -4.75
N ARG A 604 17.79 -16.06 -5.72
CA ARG A 604 17.24 -17.43 -5.88
C ARG A 604 15.69 -17.42 -5.89
N SER A 605 15.11 -16.38 -6.51
CA SER A 605 13.65 -16.25 -6.57
C SER A 605 13.06 -17.24 -7.54
N THR A 606 11.92 -17.79 -7.16
CA THR A 606 11.07 -18.67 -8.00
C THR A 606 9.78 -17.95 -8.41
N ASP A 607 9.75 -16.59 -8.37
CA ASP A 607 8.63 -15.83 -8.91
C ASP A 607 8.50 -16.01 -10.44
N ALA A 608 7.35 -15.59 -10.97
CA ALA A 608 7.04 -15.80 -12.39
C ALA A 608 8.07 -15.11 -13.32
N ASP A 609 8.54 -13.90 -12.94
CA ASP A 609 9.51 -13.15 -13.75
C ASP A 609 10.85 -13.86 -13.77
N SER A 610 11.34 -14.30 -12.61
CA SER A 610 12.58 -15.06 -12.49
C SER A 610 12.53 -16.39 -13.22
N LEU A 611 11.39 -17.09 -13.16
CA LEU A 611 11.21 -18.35 -13.89
C LEU A 611 11.10 -18.12 -15.40
N ASN A 612 10.46 -17.05 -15.87
CA ASN A 612 10.40 -16.72 -17.29
C ASN A 612 11.79 -16.47 -17.90
N GLU A 613 12.76 -15.94 -17.13
CA GLU A 613 14.16 -15.81 -17.57
C GLU A 613 14.83 -17.18 -17.80
N LEU A 614 14.30 -18.25 -17.19
CA LEU A 614 14.83 -19.61 -17.25
C LEU A 614 14.05 -20.53 -18.20
N ILE A 615 13.01 -20.02 -18.88
CA ILE A 615 12.06 -20.85 -19.65
C ILE A 615 12.74 -21.71 -20.71
N ASP A 616 13.78 -21.20 -21.36
CA ASP A 616 14.52 -21.91 -22.41
C ASP A 616 15.63 -22.82 -21.84
N THR A 617 15.86 -22.81 -20.52
CA THR A 617 16.97 -23.57 -19.90
C THR A 617 16.60 -25.03 -19.61
N HIS A 618 15.36 -25.28 -19.22
CA HIS A 618 14.89 -26.63 -18.90
C HIS A 618 13.37 -26.75 -19.00
N PRO A 619 12.81 -27.85 -19.58
CA PRO A 619 11.36 -28.03 -19.76
C PRO A 619 10.53 -27.96 -18.46
N ILE A 620 11.12 -28.25 -17.31
CA ILE A 620 10.44 -28.16 -16.01
C ILE A 620 9.91 -26.77 -15.70
N VAL A 621 10.63 -25.74 -16.16
CA VAL A 621 10.31 -24.34 -15.86
C VAL A 621 8.97 -23.94 -16.50
N GLU A 622 8.77 -24.26 -17.77
CA GLU A 622 7.50 -24.02 -18.47
C GLU A 622 6.34 -24.77 -17.80
N LYS A 623 6.56 -26.02 -17.40
CA LYS A 623 5.53 -26.81 -16.72
C LYS A 623 5.15 -26.25 -15.36
N ILE A 624 6.11 -25.75 -14.59
CA ILE A 624 5.85 -25.06 -13.31
C ILE A 624 5.06 -23.78 -13.52
N LEU A 625 5.40 -22.96 -14.51
CA LEU A 625 4.65 -21.74 -14.83
C LEU A 625 3.21 -22.06 -15.24
N ASN A 626 3.00 -23.09 -16.08
CA ASN A 626 1.69 -23.56 -16.48
C ASN A 626 0.90 -24.12 -15.28
N TRP A 627 1.51 -24.93 -14.43
CA TRP A 627 0.90 -25.44 -13.22
C TRP A 627 0.43 -24.31 -12.29
N ARG A 628 1.28 -23.32 -12.04
CA ARG A 628 0.94 -22.16 -11.20
C ARG A 628 -0.19 -21.31 -11.79
N SER A 629 -0.21 -21.16 -13.10
CA SER A 629 -1.29 -20.44 -13.80
C SER A 629 -2.63 -21.14 -13.60
N ILE A 630 -2.68 -22.46 -13.78
CA ILE A 630 -3.91 -23.25 -13.59
C ILE A 630 -4.30 -23.29 -12.10
N ALA A 631 -3.34 -23.50 -11.20
CA ALA A 631 -3.59 -23.51 -9.76
C ALA A 631 -4.21 -22.19 -9.25
N LYS A 632 -3.74 -21.06 -9.78
CA LYS A 632 -4.34 -19.76 -9.48
C LYS A 632 -5.78 -19.65 -9.99
N LEU A 633 -6.07 -20.12 -11.20
CA LEU A 633 -7.42 -20.09 -11.77
C LEU A 633 -8.37 -21.04 -11.02
N ALA A 634 -7.90 -22.23 -10.69
CA ALA A 634 -8.64 -23.20 -9.89
C ALA A 634 -9.00 -22.61 -8.52
N GLY A 635 -8.00 -22.28 -7.71
CA GLY A 635 -8.21 -21.85 -6.33
C GLY A 635 -8.96 -20.52 -6.21
N THR A 636 -8.68 -19.55 -7.10
CA THR A 636 -9.29 -18.21 -7.01
C THR A 636 -10.71 -18.18 -7.57
N TYR A 637 -11.01 -18.97 -8.60
CA TYR A 637 -12.29 -18.89 -9.31
C TYR A 637 -13.06 -20.19 -9.32
N ALA A 638 -12.53 -21.28 -9.91
CA ALA A 638 -13.32 -22.48 -10.12
C ALA A 638 -13.76 -23.17 -8.82
N ASP A 639 -12.91 -23.14 -7.77
CA ASP A 639 -13.21 -23.73 -6.45
C ASP A 639 -13.92 -22.73 -5.52
N ALA A 640 -13.60 -21.46 -5.62
CA ALA A 640 -14.11 -20.43 -4.71
C ALA A 640 -15.50 -19.89 -5.10
N LEU A 641 -15.72 -19.56 -6.39
CA LEU A 641 -16.96 -18.97 -6.85
C LEU A 641 -18.21 -19.80 -6.57
N PRO A 642 -18.21 -21.15 -6.74
CA PRO A 642 -19.40 -21.97 -6.42
C PRO A 642 -19.88 -21.83 -4.99
N ARG A 643 -18.96 -21.54 -4.04
CA ARG A 643 -19.29 -21.35 -2.62
C ARG A 643 -19.88 -19.96 -2.33
N GLN A 644 -19.65 -19.00 -3.24
CA GLN A 644 -20.09 -17.61 -3.13
C GLN A 644 -21.38 -17.33 -3.88
N ILE A 645 -21.91 -18.32 -4.62
CA ILE A 645 -23.23 -18.22 -5.25
C ILE A 645 -24.29 -18.25 -4.15
N ALA A 646 -25.03 -17.16 -4.02
CA ALA A 646 -26.11 -17.01 -3.06
C ALA A 646 -27.33 -17.89 -3.41
N SER A 647 -28.39 -17.84 -2.58
CA SER A 647 -29.61 -18.64 -2.74
C SER A 647 -30.40 -18.27 -3.99
N ASP A 648 -30.22 -17.06 -4.52
CA ASP A 648 -30.83 -16.57 -5.78
C ASP A 648 -30.05 -17.00 -7.04
N GLY A 649 -28.96 -17.76 -6.87
CA GLY A 649 -28.09 -18.23 -7.96
C GLY A 649 -27.08 -17.20 -8.44
N ARG A 650 -26.94 -16.06 -7.75
CA ARG A 650 -26.09 -14.95 -8.13
C ARG A 650 -24.88 -14.80 -7.23
N ILE A 651 -23.86 -14.17 -7.76
CA ILE A 651 -22.67 -13.75 -7.02
C ILE A 651 -22.79 -12.24 -6.80
N HIS A 652 -22.69 -11.84 -5.53
CA HIS A 652 -22.77 -10.45 -5.08
C HIS A 652 -21.38 -10.01 -4.63
N THR A 653 -20.69 -9.25 -5.47
CA THR A 653 -19.41 -8.63 -5.10
C THR A 653 -19.65 -7.33 -4.34
N THR A 654 -18.63 -6.86 -3.63
CA THR A 654 -18.62 -5.53 -3.03
C THR A 654 -17.68 -4.62 -3.80
N TYR A 655 -18.17 -3.49 -4.32
CA TYR A 655 -17.37 -2.46 -4.97
C TYR A 655 -16.84 -1.44 -3.96
N LEU A 656 -15.57 -1.10 -4.07
CA LEU A 656 -14.91 -0.09 -3.24
C LEU A 656 -14.55 1.12 -4.11
N GLN A 657 -15.00 2.30 -3.68
CA GLN A 657 -14.72 3.57 -4.38
C GLN A 657 -13.42 4.23 -3.90
N THR A 658 -12.90 3.86 -2.73
CA THR A 658 -11.84 4.55 -1.99
C THR A 658 -10.53 3.76 -1.88
N SER A 659 -10.44 2.59 -2.53
CA SER A 659 -9.33 1.65 -2.33
C SER A 659 -8.17 1.80 -3.31
N THR A 660 -8.34 2.55 -4.41
CA THR A 660 -7.29 2.74 -5.42
C THR A 660 -6.80 4.18 -5.44
N ASN A 661 -5.54 4.40 -5.77
CA ASN A 661 -4.98 5.75 -5.83
C ASN A 661 -5.50 6.56 -7.03
N THR A 662 -5.92 5.89 -8.11
CA THR A 662 -6.29 6.54 -9.38
C THR A 662 -7.78 6.82 -9.54
N GLY A 663 -8.62 6.48 -8.57
CA GLY A 663 -10.08 6.61 -8.71
C GLY A 663 -10.77 5.42 -9.38
N ARG A 664 -10.03 4.41 -9.85
CA ARG A 664 -10.66 3.17 -10.34
C ARG A 664 -11.41 2.48 -9.22
N LEU A 665 -12.52 1.84 -9.56
CA LEU A 665 -13.22 0.95 -8.64
C LEU A 665 -12.36 -0.30 -8.40
N SER A 666 -12.48 -0.88 -7.23
CA SER A 666 -12.04 -2.26 -6.99
C SER A 666 -13.22 -3.11 -6.51
N SER A 667 -13.12 -4.41 -6.64
CA SER A 667 -14.13 -5.33 -6.13
C SER A 667 -13.51 -6.35 -5.19
N ARG A 668 -14.30 -6.78 -4.20
CA ARG A 668 -13.89 -7.82 -3.22
C ARG A 668 -15.07 -8.73 -2.89
N ASP A 669 -14.77 -9.90 -2.39
CA ASP A 669 -15.69 -10.89 -1.84
C ASP A 669 -16.84 -11.30 -2.81
N PRO A 670 -16.50 -11.73 -4.05
CA PRO A 670 -15.20 -11.97 -4.69
C PRO A 670 -14.71 -10.81 -5.55
N ASN A 671 -13.40 -10.78 -5.86
CA ASN A 671 -12.88 -9.86 -6.85
C ASN A 671 -13.18 -10.34 -8.27
N LEU A 672 -14.25 -9.82 -8.88
CA LEU A 672 -14.66 -10.15 -10.24
C LEU A 672 -13.85 -9.39 -11.31
N GLN A 673 -13.19 -8.29 -10.96
CA GLN A 673 -12.42 -7.49 -11.91
C GLN A 673 -11.11 -8.14 -12.34
N ASN A 674 -10.63 -9.14 -11.60
CA ASN A 674 -9.37 -9.83 -11.89
C ASN A 674 -9.54 -11.14 -12.69
N ILE A 675 -10.75 -11.45 -13.18
CA ILE A 675 -10.99 -12.62 -14.03
C ILE A 675 -10.26 -12.42 -15.36
N PRO A 676 -9.32 -13.33 -15.76
CA PRO A 676 -8.48 -13.11 -16.93
C PRO A 676 -9.27 -13.04 -18.23
N ILE A 677 -8.85 -12.14 -19.13
CA ILE A 677 -9.47 -11.95 -20.46
C ILE A 677 -8.63 -12.62 -21.56
N LYS A 678 -7.30 -12.68 -21.38
CA LYS A 678 -6.36 -12.99 -22.46
C LYS A 678 -6.01 -14.47 -22.59
N THR A 679 -6.46 -15.31 -21.68
CA THR A 679 -6.14 -16.74 -21.68
C THR A 679 -7.39 -17.56 -22.01
N THR A 680 -7.25 -18.63 -22.77
CA THR A 680 -8.35 -19.54 -23.10
C THR A 680 -9.06 -20.06 -21.85
N LEU A 681 -8.30 -20.38 -20.78
CA LEU A 681 -8.87 -20.85 -19.52
C LEU A 681 -9.63 -19.73 -18.78
N GLY A 682 -9.17 -18.49 -18.87
CA GLY A 682 -9.89 -17.34 -18.32
C GLY A 682 -11.21 -17.06 -19.05
N GLU A 683 -11.22 -17.22 -20.37
CA GLU A 683 -12.45 -17.12 -21.17
C GLU A 683 -13.48 -18.16 -20.75
N GLU A 684 -13.07 -19.40 -20.45
CA GLU A 684 -13.99 -20.45 -19.98
C GLU A 684 -14.62 -20.08 -18.62
N ILE A 685 -13.88 -19.42 -17.72
CA ILE A 685 -14.44 -18.93 -16.45
C ILE A 685 -15.47 -17.82 -16.74
N ARG A 686 -15.20 -16.88 -17.67
CA ARG A 686 -16.15 -15.83 -18.05
C ARG A 686 -17.46 -16.41 -18.59
N LYS A 687 -17.39 -17.47 -19.38
CA LYS A 687 -18.57 -18.16 -19.93
C LYS A 687 -19.44 -18.84 -18.87
N CYS A 688 -19.02 -18.90 -17.61
CA CYS A 688 -19.86 -19.35 -16.51
C CYS A 688 -20.81 -18.26 -15.98
N PHE A 689 -20.63 -17.01 -16.37
CA PHE A 689 -21.55 -15.93 -16.05
C PHE A 689 -22.57 -15.81 -17.19
N ILE A 690 -23.84 -15.98 -16.84
CA ILE A 690 -24.92 -16.23 -17.81
C ILE A 690 -26.07 -15.25 -17.61
N ALA A 691 -26.87 -15.06 -18.64
CA ALA A 691 -28.16 -14.40 -18.54
C ALA A 691 -29.25 -15.36 -18.09
N PRO A 692 -30.27 -14.92 -17.33
CA PRO A 692 -31.46 -15.73 -17.08
C PRO A 692 -32.30 -15.92 -18.35
N PRO A 693 -33.28 -16.85 -18.33
CA PRO A 693 -34.19 -17.04 -19.45
C PRO A 693 -34.85 -15.70 -19.92
N GLU A 694 -35.06 -15.57 -21.20
CA GLU A 694 -35.63 -14.38 -21.85
C GLU A 694 -34.77 -13.09 -21.76
N HIS A 695 -33.57 -13.20 -21.16
CA HIS A 695 -32.59 -12.12 -21.07
C HIS A 695 -31.33 -12.46 -21.83
N THR A 696 -30.54 -11.43 -22.08
CA THR A 696 -29.19 -11.52 -22.62
C THR A 696 -28.30 -10.57 -21.88
N LEU A 697 -26.96 -10.79 -21.95
CA LEU A 697 -25.99 -9.86 -21.45
C LEU A 697 -25.58 -8.88 -22.54
N ILE A 698 -25.41 -7.63 -22.15
CA ILE A 698 -24.86 -6.58 -23.00
C ILE A 698 -23.54 -6.16 -22.32
N SER A 699 -22.41 -6.42 -22.95
CA SER A 699 -21.12 -5.88 -22.54
C SER A 699 -20.81 -4.68 -23.40
N VAL A 700 -20.43 -3.56 -22.78
CA VAL A 700 -20.01 -2.35 -23.50
C VAL A 700 -18.69 -1.89 -22.93
N ASP A 701 -17.67 -1.77 -23.78
CA ASP A 701 -16.31 -1.36 -23.40
C ASP A 701 -15.80 -0.20 -24.26
N TYR A 702 -14.92 0.64 -23.69
CA TYR A 702 -14.26 1.70 -24.45
C TYR A 702 -13.14 1.15 -25.32
N SER A 703 -13.17 1.50 -26.59
CA SER A 703 -12.11 1.12 -27.55
C SER A 703 -10.89 2.03 -27.40
N GLN A 704 -9.77 1.46 -26.95
CA GLN A 704 -8.46 2.14 -26.84
C GLN A 704 -8.50 3.43 -26.02
N ILE A 705 -9.27 3.44 -24.93
CA ILE A 705 -9.53 4.65 -24.13
C ILE A 705 -8.25 5.39 -23.72
N GLN A 706 -7.24 4.68 -23.19
CA GLN A 706 -6.03 5.30 -22.67
C GLN A 706 -5.22 6.02 -23.76
N LEU A 707 -5.19 5.48 -25.01
CA LEU A 707 -4.51 6.14 -26.12
C LEU A 707 -5.27 7.38 -26.60
N ARG A 708 -6.61 7.35 -26.53
CA ARG A 708 -7.45 8.51 -26.83
C ARG A 708 -7.27 9.61 -25.79
N LEU A 709 -7.25 9.24 -24.51
CA LEU A 709 -6.99 10.18 -23.42
C LEU A 709 -5.56 10.75 -23.48
N LEU A 710 -4.58 9.94 -23.80
CA LEU A 710 -3.22 10.44 -24.00
C LEU A 710 -3.15 11.41 -25.19
N ALA A 711 -3.84 11.13 -26.30
CA ALA A 711 -3.90 12.01 -27.47
C ALA A 711 -4.48 13.39 -27.12
N ASP A 712 -5.49 13.44 -26.22
CA ASP A 712 -6.11 14.65 -25.73
C ASP A 712 -5.22 15.39 -24.72
N ILE A 713 -4.82 14.71 -23.63
CA ILE A 713 -4.04 15.29 -22.52
C ILE A 713 -2.68 15.82 -22.98
N ALA A 714 -1.96 15.04 -23.79
CA ALA A 714 -0.64 15.42 -24.31
C ALA A 714 -0.70 16.20 -25.63
N ASN A 715 -1.91 16.47 -26.15
CA ASN A 715 -2.14 17.19 -27.41
C ASN A 715 -1.36 16.64 -28.60
N ILE A 716 -1.37 15.29 -28.78
CA ILE A 716 -0.58 14.62 -29.81
C ILE A 716 -1.30 14.73 -31.15
N LYS A 717 -0.78 15.61 -32.02
CA LYS A 717 -1.39 15.90 -33.31
C LYS A 717 -1.66 14.66 -34.15
N THR A 718 -0.65 13.80 -34.31
CA THR A 718 -0.78 12.56 -35.11
C THR A 718 -1.85 11.61 -34.58
N PHE A 719 -1.91 11.42 -33.24
CA PHE A 719 -2.92 10.55 -32.65
C PHE A 719 -4.32 11.12 -32.85
N ARG A 720 -4.47 12.43 -32.67
CA ARG A 720 -5.77 13.13 -32.87
C ARG A 720 -6.26 12.96 -34.29
N GLU A 721 -5.42 13.24 -35.29
CA GLU A 721 -5.75 13.08 -36.71
C GLU A 721 -6.10 11.62 -37.04
N THR A 722 -5.34 10.66 -36.51
CA THR A 722 -5.59 9.24 -36.68
C THR A 722 -6.94 8.81 -36.11
N PHE A 723 -7.26 9.24 -34.89
CA PHE A 723 -8.54 8.89 -34.26
C PHE A 723 -9.74 9.60 -34.92
N ILE A 724 -9.58 10.81 -35.38
CA ILE A 724 -10.65 11.55 -36.11
C ILE A 724 -10.91 10.89 -37.47
N SER A 725 -9.88 10.45 -38.19
CA SER A 725 -10.03 9.75 -39.46
C SER A 725 -10.49 8.29 -39.36
N GLY A 726 -10.52 7.73 -38.14
CA GLY A 726 -10.83 6.31 -37.92
C GLY A 726 -9.72 5.34 -38.36
N ALA A 727 -8.49 5.83 -38.62
CA ALA A 727 -7.36 5.02 -39.03
C ALA A 727 -6.77 4.21 -37.86
N ASP A 728 -6.02 3.16 -38.18
CA ASP A 728 -5.37 2.30 -37.17
C ASP A 728 -4.18 3.00 -36.52
N ILE A 729 -4.31 3.36 -35.26
CA ILE A 729 -3.27 4.04 -34.48
C ILE A 729 -1.98 3.23 -34.38
N HIS A 730 -2.05 1.89 -34.30
CA HIS A 730 -0.88 1.04 -34.22
C HIS A 730 -0.15 0.94 -35.55
N GLU A 731 -0.89 0.98 -36.65
CA GLU A 731 -0.32 1.04 -37.99
C GLU A 731 0.39 2.38 -38.22
N GLN A 732 -0.25 3.49 -37.87
CA GLN A 732 0.38 4.82 -37.99
C GLN A 732 1.63 4.97 -37.11
N THR A 733 1.59 4.40 -35.91
CA THR A 733 2.76 4.35 -35.01
C THR A 733 3.88 3.50 -35.62
N ALA A 734 3.54 2.32 -36.19
CA ALA A 734 4.53 1.46 -36.84
C ALA A 734 5.20 2.17 -37.99
N ARG A 735 4.46 2.88 -38.83
CA ARG A 735 5.00 3.67 -39.93
C ARG A 735 6.05 4.68 -39.44
N LYS A 736 5.77 5.36 -38.36
CA LYS A 736 6.69 6.35 -37.77
C LYS A 736 7.92 5.72 -37.14
N ILE A 737 7.76 4.64 -36.34
CA ILE A 737 8.88 4.00 -35.63
C ILE A 737 9.84 3.32 -36.60
N PHE A 738 9.28 2.65 -37.64
CA PHE A 738 10.08 1.83 -38.59
C PHE A 738 10.31 2.51 -39.94
N ASN A 739 9.93 3.80 -40.06
CA ASN A 739 10.06 4.60 -41.29
C ASN A 739 9.45 3.93 -42.53
N ILE A 740 8.22 3.35 -42.39
CA ILE A 740 7.54 2.67 -43.50
C ILE A 740 6.79 3.71 -44.33
N PRO A 741 7.07 3.77 -45.64
CA PRO A 741 6.38 4.66 -46.57
C PRO A 741 4.86 4.43 -46.58
N THR A 742 4.09 5.49 -46.91
CA THR A 742 2.61 5.42 -46.90
C THR A 742 2.02 4.52 -47.98
N ASP A 743 2.76 4.31 -49.06
CA ASP A 743 2.39 3.43 -50.17
C ASP A 743 2.69 1.93 -49.94
N GLN A 744 3.39 1.61 -48.83
CA GLN A 744 3.71 0.22 -48.49
C GLN A 744 2.81 -0.28 -47.33
N PRO A 745 2.41 -1.57 -47.39
CA PRO A 745 1.68 -2.18 -46.28
C PRO A 745 2.58 -2.33 -45.04
N VAL A 746 2.00 -2.12 -43.85
CA VAL A 746 2.72 -2.34 -42.58
C VAL A 746 2.74 -3.84 -42.26
N PRO A 747 3.94 -4.47 -42.10
CA PRO A 747 4.04 -5.86 -41.68
C PRO A 747 3.35 -6.10 -40.33
N ARG A 748 2.67 -7.26 -40.21
CA ARG A 748 1.90 -7.62 -39.01
C ARG A 748 2.73 -7.60 -37.73
N GLU A 749 4.00 -8.01 -37.82
CA GLU A 749 4.92 -8.02 -36.69
C GLU A 749 5.28 -6.59 -36.24
N MET A 750 5.52 -5.67 -37.18
CA MET A 750 5.81 -4.27 -36.86
C MET A 750 4.59 -3.57 -36.26
N ARG A 751 3.39 -3.87 -36.76
CA ARG A 751 2.16 -3.38 -36.15
C ARG A 751 1.98 -3.92 -34.73
N ARG A 752 2.29 -5.20 -34.49
CA ARG A 752 2.27 -5.82 -33.16
C ARG A 752 3.29 -5.16 -32.23
N ALA A 753 4.51 -4.93 -32.71
CA ALA A 753 5.55 -4.23 -31.96
C ALA A 753 5.10 -2.81 -31.58
N ALA A 754 4.54 -2.05 -32.55
CA ALA A 754 4.01 -0.71 -32.32
C ALA A 754 2.86 -0.72 -31.29
N LYS A 755 1.98 -1.73 -31.31
CA LYS A 755 0.94 -1.90 -30.28
C LYS A 755 1.57 -2.06 -28.89
N THR A 756 2.57 -2.92 -28.76
CA THR A 756 3.29 -3.11 -27.50
C THR A 756 3.95 -1.82 -27.03
N VAL A 757 4.62 -1.10 -27.94
CA VAL A 757 5.29 0.17 -27.64
C VAL A 757 4.31 1.23 -27.18
N ASN A 758 3.18 1.42 -27.89
CA ASN A 758 2.16 2.40 -27.56
C ASN A 758 1.66 2.25 -26.10
N PHE A 759 1.37 1.01 -25.68
CA PHE A 759 0.93 0.76 -24.30
C PHE A 759 2.09 0.85 -23.30
N SER A 760 3.23 0.25 -23.62
CA SER A 760 4.35 0.17 -22.69
C SER A 760 4.96 1.53 -22.35
N ILE A 761 4.98 2.47 -23.28
CA ILE A 761 5.51 3.82 -23.06
C ILE A 761 4.61 4.63 -22.12
N ILE A 762 3.28 4.49 -22.22
CA ILE A 762 2.31 5.10 -21.29
C ILE A 762 2.59 4.65 -19.85
N TYR A 763 3.03 3.38 -19.69
CA TYR A 763 3.39 2.81 -18.38
C TYR A 763 4.85 3.08 -17.97
N GLY A 764 5.58 3.93 -18.72
CA GLY A 764 6.96 4.30 -18.40
C GLY A 764 7.96 3.16 -18.47
N ILE A 765 7.80 2.25 -19.44
CA ILE A 765 8.67 1.08 -19.59
C ILE A 765 10.13 1.47 -19.83
N SER A 766 11.06 0.71 -19.26
CA SER A 766 12.48 0.82 -19.53
C SER A 766 12.86 0.07 -20.80
N SER A 767 14.04 0.39 -21.41
CA SER A 767 14.58 -0.37 -22.53
C SER A 767 14.81 -1.85 -22.20
N PHE A 768 15.05 -2.19 -20.94
CA PHE A 768 15.14 -3.58 -20.48
C PHE A 768 13.77 -4.28 -20.53
N GLY A 769 12.73 -3.67 -19.97
CA GLY A 769 11.38 -4.24 -20.01
C GLY A 769 10.82 -4.38 -21.42
N LEU A 770 11.06 -3.37 -22.28
CA LEU A 770 10.61 -3.43 -23.67
C LEU A 770 11.36 -4.52 -24.46
N ALA A 771 12.66 -4.70 -24.22
CA ALA A 771 13.46 -5.76 -24.83
C ALA A 771 12.87 -7.14 -24.55
N SER A 772 12.51 -7.40 -23.27
CA SER A 772 11.87 -8.64 -22.83
C SER A 772 10.51 -8.86 -23.51
N GLN A 773 9.66 -7.81 -23.58
CA GLN A 773 8.32 -7.93 -24.19
C GLN A 773 8.34 -8.17 -25.72
N LEU A 774 9.33 -7.61 -26.40
CA LEU A 774 9.44 -7.74 -27.86
C LEU A 774 10.37 -8.89 -28.30
N GLY A 775 11.11 -9.52 -27.39
CA GLY A 775 12.10 -10.54 -27.73
C GLY A 775 13.30 -9.99 -28.52
N VAL A 776 13.69 -8.73 -28.28
CA VAL A 776 14.80 -8.05 -28.99
C VAL A 776 15.92 -7.67 -28.03
N SER A 777 17.08 -7.30 -28.57
CA SER A 777 18.19 -6.82 -27.74
C SER A 777 17.83 -5.48 -27.05
N ARG A 778 18.46 -5.19 -25.90
CA ARG A 778 18.30 -3.92 -25.18
C ARG A 778 18.68 -2.70 -26.04
N ALA A 779 19.66 -2.86 -26.95
CA ALA A 779 20.06 -1.80 -27.88
C ALA A 779 18.95 -1.51 -28.89
N GLN A 780 18.33 -2.55 -29.45
CA GLN A 780 17.18 -2.41 -30.37
C GLN A 780 15.97 -1.82 -29.67
N ALA A 781 15.65 -2.29 -28.45
CA ALA A 781 14.56 -1.72 -27.66
C ALA A 781 14.78 -0.23 -27.36
N LYS A 782 16.03 0.17 -27.04
CA LYS A 782 16.38 1.58 -26.87
C LYS A 782 16.17 2.38 -28.15
N GLN A 783 16.63 1.87 -29.29
CA GLN A 783 16.44 2.51 -30.60
C GLN A 783 14.96 2.69 -30.94
N ILE A 784 14.12 1.70 -30.65
CA ILE A 784 12.67 1.79 -30.83
C ILE A 784 12.08 2.91 -29.95
N ILE A 785 12.48 3.00 -28.67
CA ILE A 785 12.03 4.07 -27.77
C ILE A 785 12.48 5.44 -28.30
N ASP A 786 13.74 5.58 -28.67
CA ASP A 786 14.30 6.83 -29.18
C ASP A 786 13.59 7.28 -30.48
N SER A 787 13.31 6.35 -31.41
CA SER A 787 12.55 6.61 -32.64
C SER A 787 11.09 7.00 -32.35
N TYR A 788 10.47 6.34 -31.36
CA TYR A 788 9.11 6.68 -30.92
C TYR A 788 9.03 8.10 -30.36
N MET A 789 9.97 8.46 -29.48
CA MET A 789 10.03 9.79 -28.87
C MET A 789 10.36 10.88 -29.92
N ALA A 790 11.22 10.58 -30.89
CA ALA A 790 11.52 11.49 -31.99
C ALA A 790 10.32 11.68 -32.93
N GLY A 791 9.55 10.63 -33.19
CA GLY A 791 8.35 10.66 -34.02
C GLY A 791 7.13 11.31 -33.36
N LEU A 792 7.10 11.36 -32.02
CA LEU A 792 6.00 11.88 -31.20
C LEU A 792 6.54 12.74 -30.04
N PRO A 793 7.12 13.91 -30.35
CA PRO A 793 7.80 14.76 -29.35
C PRO A 793 6.87 15.27 -28.27
N GLU A 794 5.56 15.37 -28.53
CA GLU A 794 4.56 15.76 -27.56
C GLU A 794 4.50 14.80 -26.36
N ILE A 795 4.73 13.50 -26.59
CA ILE A 795 4.78 12.49 -25.52
C ILE A 795 6.00 12.75 -24.62
N GLY A 796 7.16 13.01 -25.22
CA GLY A 796 8.37 13.37 -24.47
C GLY A 796 8.13 14.58 -23.57
N LYS A 797 7.49 15.64 -24.11
CA LYS A 797 7.14 16.85 -23.36
C LYS A 797 6.15 16.56 -22.24
N TYR A 798 5.12 15.75 -22.48
CA TYR A 798 4.17 15.31 -21.44
C TYR A 798 4.89 14.58 -20.31
N ILE A 799 5.73 13.63 -20.63
CA ILE A 799 6.49 12.85 -19.64
C ILE A 799 7.38 13.76 -18.78
N GLU A 800 8.14 14.68 -19.40
CA GLU A 800 9.03 15.58 -18.66
C GLU A 800 8.26 16.56 -17.77
N ASN A 801 7.17 17.15 -18.26
CA ASN A 801 6.33 18.05 -17.49
C ASN A 801 5.69 17.33 -16.29
N THR A 802 5.17 16.12 -16.52
CA THR A 802 4.54 15.32 -15.45
C THR A 802 5.57 14.90 -14.39
N LYS A 803 6.77 14.48 -14.80
CA LYS A 803 7.86 14.16 -13.86
C LYS A 803 8.25 15.36 -13.01
N LYS A 804 8.43 16.52 -13.65
CA LYS A 804 8.78 17.75 -12.95
C LYS A 804 7.71 18.10 -11.93
N PHE A 805 6.45 18.17 -12.36
CA PHE A 805 5.32 18.50 -11.48
C PHE A 805 5.19 17.52 -10.31
N ALA A 806 5.23 16.21 -10.59
CA ALA A 806 5.14 15.18 -9.56
C ALA A 806 6.31 15.25 -8.55
N THR A 807 7.53 15.59 -9.02
CA THR A 807 8.69 15.72 -8.14
C THR A 807 8.56 16.94 -7.22
N GLU A 808 7.99 18.04 -7.71
CA GLU A 808 7.80 19.29 -6.97
C GLU A 808 6.64 19.17 -5.96
N HIS A 809 5.54 18.51 -6.34
CA HIS A 809 4.28 18.53 -5.57
C HIS A 809 3.90 17.19 -4.91
N ALA A 810 4.61 16.12 -5.19
CA ALA A 810 4.30 14.75 -4.75
C ALA A 810 2.88 14.28 -5.12
N CYS A 811 2.28 14.85 -6.14
CA CYS A 811 0.96 14.48 -6.68
C CYS A 811 0.88 14.79 -8.17
N VAL A 812 -0.19 14.30 -8.82
CA VAL A 812 -0.63 14.70 -10.17
C VAL A 812 -2.14 14.88 -10.18
N TYR A 813 -2.70 15.47 -11.26
CA TYR A 813 -4.13 15.72 -11.39
C TYR A 813 -4.69 15.09 -12.67
N THR A 814 -5.96 14.64 -12.62
CA THR A 814 -6.73 14.37 -13.83
C THR A 814 -7.18 15.67 -14.47
N PRO A 815 -7.57 15.68 -15.77
CA PRO A 815 -8.16 16.87 -16.41
C PRO A 815 -9.38 17.44 -15.67
N TRP A 816 -10.16 16.62 -14.98
CA TRP A 816 -11.31 17.06 -14.19
C TRP A 816 -10.96 17.46 -12.76
N GLY A 817 -9.69 17.38 -12.37
CA GLY A 817 -9.21 17.90 -11.09
C GLY A 817 -9.02 16.86 -9.98
N ARG A 818 -9.28 15.56 -10.22
CA ARG A 818 -8.97 14.53 -9.21
C ARG A 818 -7.50 14.55 -8.89
N ARG A 819 -7.17 14.71 -7.62
CA ARG A 819 -5.81 14.69 -7.11
C ARG A 819 -5.36 13.23 -6.87
N ILE A 820 -4.20 12.88 -7.38
CA ILE A 820 -3.60 11.55 -7.24
C ILE A 820 -2.28 11.72 -6.50
N GLU A 821 -2.23 11.22 -5.30
CA GLU A 821 -1.11 11.36 -4.39
C GLU A 821 0.03 10.38 -4.71
N LEU A 822 1.26 10.83 -4.55
CA LEU A 822 2.48 10.08 -4.86
C LEU A 822 3.52 10.25 -3.74
N PRO A 823 3.19 9.91 -2.48
CA PRO A 823 4.08 10.11 -1.34
C PRO A 823 5.43 9.37 -1.51
N GLU A 824 5.46 8.26 -2.24
CA GLU A 824 6.66 7.47 -2.51
C GLU A 824 7.71 8.24 -3.33
N ILE A 825 7.36 9.36 -3.98
CA ILE A 825 8.30 10.16 -4.77
C ILE A 825 9.38 10.80 -3.89
N LYS A 826 9.05 11.04 -2.62
CA LYS A 826 9.97 11.54 -1.60
C LYS A 826 10.97 10.46 -1.13
N ASN A 827 10.66 9.18 -1.36
CA ASN A 827 11.52 8.07 -0.99
C ASN A 827 12.53 7.77 -2.12
N PRO A 828 13.84 7.92 -1.91
CA PRO A 828 14.84 7.68 -2.96
C PRO A 828 14.80 6.29 -3.58
N ARG A 829 14.41 5.26 -2.82
CA ARG A 829 14.32 3.87 -3.32
C ARG A 829 13.08 3.63 -4.15
N LEU A 830 11.98 4.31 -3.85
CA LEU A 830 10.70 4.16 -4.52
C LEU A 830 10.48 5.25 -5.59
N ARG A 831 11.28 6.32 -5.59
CA ARG A 831 11.14 7.46 -6.51
C ARG A 831 11.03 7.05 -7.98
N ALA A 832 11.86 6.13 -8.44
CA ALA A 832 11.82 5.67 -9.83
C ALA A 832 10.50 4.95 -10.16
N TYR A 833 9.94 4.22 -9.20
CA TYR A 833 8.62 3.60 -9.31
C TYR A 833 7.51 4.67 -9.30
N ALA A 834 7.54 5.59 -8.34
CA ALA A 834 6.57 6.67 -8.20
C ALA A 834 6.55 7.59 -9.45
N ILE A 835 7.70 7.89 -10.04
CA ILE A 835 7.77 8.67 -11.30
C ILE A 835 7.10 7.93 -12.46
N ARG A 836 7.27 6.61 -12.57
CA ARG A 836 6.56 5.82 -13.60
C ARG A 836 5.05 5.82 -13.35
N ALA A 837 4.63 5.67 -12.10
CA ALA A 837 3.23 5.77 -11.70
C ALA A 837 2.65 7.16 -12.03
N ALA A 838 3.39 8.23 -11.76
CA ALA A 838 3.00 9.61 -12.05
C ALA A 838 2.65 9.85 -13.52
N ILE A 839 3.40 9.25 -14.45
CA ILE A 839 3.18 9.42 -15.90
C ILE A 839 1.84 8.82 -16.32
N ASN A 840 1.47 7.69 -15.75
CA ASN A 840 0.25 6.97 -16.09
C ASN A 840 -0.98 7.45 -15.30
N ALA A 841 -0.79 7.95 -14.09
CA ALA A 841 -1.86 8.28 -13.17
C ALA A 841 -2.89 9.29 -13.71
N PRO A 842 -2.54 10.39 -14.40
CA PRO A 842 -3.53 11.29 -14.99
C PRO A 842 -4.43 10.61 -16.04
N ILE A 843 -3.88 9.68 -16.81
CA ILE A 843 -4.61 8.96 -17.87
C ILE A 843 -5.56 7.94 -17.24
N GLN A 844 -5.07 7.11 -16.32
CA GLN A 844 -5.91 6.13 -15.62
C GLN A 844 -6.95 6.78 -14.73
N GLY A 845 -6.60 7.87 -14.07
CA GLY A 845 -7.56 8.59 -13.23
C GLY A 845 -8.65 9.23 -14.07
N PHE A 846 -8.32 9.78 -15.22
CA PHE A 846 -9.33 10.36 -16.10
C PHE A 846 -10.23 9.29 -16.74
N GLU A 847 -9.69 8.14 -17.11
CA GLU A 847 -10.47 6.96 -17.50
C GLU A 847 -11.47 6.58 -16.39
N ALA A 848 -11.03 6.54 -15.13
CA ALA A 848 -11.89 6.23 -14.00
C ALA A 848 -12.99 7.28 -13.80
N ASP A 849 -12.68 8.57 -13.94
CA ASP A 849 -13.65 9.66 -13.86
C ASP A 849 -14.72 9.55 -14.95
N LEU A 850 -14.30 9.24 -16.20
CA LEU A 850 -15.24 9.02 -17.32
C LEU A 850 -16.15 7.82 -17.07
N MET A 851 -15.60 6.70 -16.59
CA MET A 851 -16.38 5.51 -16.25
C MET A 851 -17.39 5.78 -15.15
N ARG A 852 -16.99 6.44 -14.06
CA ARG A 852 -17.90 6.81 -12.96
C ARG A 852 -19.05 7.68 -13.47
N ARG A 853 -18.74 8.70 -14.25
CA ARG A 853 -19.77 9.59 -14.82
C ARG A 853 -20.68 8.87 -15.80
N ALA A 854 -20.12 7.99 -16.65
CA ALA A 854 -20.92 7.18 -17.60
C ALA A 854 -21.89 6.24 -16.86
N MET A 855 -21.43 5.61 -15.76
CA MET A 855 -22.31 4.78 -14.92
C MET A 855 -23.47 5.59 -14.35
N VAL A 856 -23.20 6.81 -13.85
CA VAL A 856 -24.23 7.71 -13.31
C VAL A 856 -25.22 8.13 -14.41
N GLU A 857 -24.72 8.53 -15.58
CA GLU A 857 -25.55 8.93 -16.73
C GLU A 857 -26.47 7.80 -17.20
N ILE A 858 -25.91 6.60 -17.38
CA ILE A 858 -26.64 5.41 -17.83
C ILE A 858 -27.67 4.98 -16.78
N ALA A 859 -27.30 4.99 -15.51
CA ALA A 859 -28.22 4.62 -14.44
C ALA A 859 -29.45 5.54 -14.38
N ASN A 860 -29.24 6.87 -14.46
CA ASN A 860 -30.29 7.84 -14.34
C ASN A 860 -31.18 7.93 -15.60
N ASN A 861 -30.59 7.92 -16.79
CA ASN A 861 -31.27 8.26 -18.03
C ASN A 861 -31.71 7.03 -18.85
N ILE A 862 -31.14 5.86 -18.59
CA ILE A 862 -31.46 4.63 -19.32
C ILE A 862 -32.10 3.58 -18.39
N ILE A 863 -31.47 3.27 -17.26
CA ILE A 863 -31.94 2.17 -16.39
C ILE A 863 -33.15 2.59 -15.55
N LYS A 864 -33.05 3.71 -14.84
CA LYS A 864 -34.12 4.20 -13.94
C LYS A 864 -35.48 4.37 -14.64
N PRO A 865 -35.55 4.83 -15.91
CA PRO A 865 -36.83 4.84 -16.65
C PRO A 865 -37.33 3.45 -17.14
N ASN A 866 -36.47 2.42 -17.08
CA ASN A 866 -36.75 1.10 -17.64
C ASN A 866 -36.34 -0.05 -16.67
N PRO A 867 -36.78 -0.03 -15.41
CA PRO A 867 -36.26 -0.94 -14.36
C PRO A 867 -36.56 -2.42 -14.63
N ASP A 868 -37.68 -2.70 -15.35
CA ASP A 868 -38.12 -4.07 -15.67
C ASP A 868 -37.49 -4.64 -16.95
N LYS A 869 -36.72 -3.82 -17.70
CA LYS A 869 -36.14 -4.19 -18.99
C LYS A 869 -34.65 -4.41 -18.95
N ILE A 870 -33.94 -3.60 -18.16
CA ILE A 870 -32.49 -3.61 -18.11
C ILE A 870 -31.97 -3.25 -16.73
N ARG A 871 -30.89 -3.90 -16.30
CA ARG A 871 -30.16 -3.57 -15.09
C ARG A 871 -28.64 -3.70 -15.30
N MET A 872 -27.88 -2.85 -14.64
CA MET A 872 -26.42 -2.98 -14.58
C MET A 872 -26.07 -4.05 -13.52
N ILE A 873 -25.20 -5.00 -13.88
CA ILE A 873 -24.86 -6.13 -13.00
C ILE A 873 -23.39 -6.21 -12.67
N MET A 874 -22.53 -5.57 -13.47
CA MET A 874 -21.09 -5.64 -13.25
C MET A 874 -20.36 -4.49 -13.93
N GLN A 875 -19.24 -4.06 -13.33
CA GLN A 875 -18.27 -3.16 -13.92
C GLN A 875 -16.87 -3.79 -13.79
N VAL A 876 -16.13 -3.89 -14.89
CA VAL A 876 -14.80 -4.51 -14.95
C VAL A 876 -13.87 -3.65 -15.79
N HIS A 877 -12.93 -2.94 -15.16
CA HIS A 877 -11.99 -2.00 -15.81
C HIS A 877 -12.69 -0.91 -16.63
N ASP A 878 -12.67 -1.01 -17.96
CA ASP A 878 -13.30 -0.11 -18.94
C ASP A 878 -14.59 -0.70 -19.54
N GLU A 879 -15.07 -1.85 -19.01
CA GLU A 879 -16.27 -2.57 -19.44
C GLU A 879 -17.39 -2.42 -18.42
N MET A 880 -18.62 -2.19 -18.90
CA MET A 880 -19.86 -2.31 -18.15
C MET A 880 -20.70 -3.46 -18.68
N VAL A 881 -21.26 -4.28 -17.78
CA VAL A 881 -22.10 -5.42 -18.16
C VAL A 881 -23.52 -5.23 -17.64
N PHE A 882 -24.47 -5.43 -18.51
CA PHE A 882 -25.90 -5.28 -18.24
C PHE A 882 -26.63 -6.58 -18.52
N GLU A 883 -27.64 -6.86 -17.76
CA GLU A 883 -28.64 -7.88 -18.01
C GLU A 883 -29.89 -7.20 -18.59
N CYS A 884 -30.32 -7.64 -19.75
CA CYS A 884 -31.40 -6.99 -20.50
C CYS A 884 -32.36 -8.03 -21.09
N ARG A 885 -33.65 -7.74 -21.13
CA ARG A 885 -34.63 -8.55 -21.90
C ARG A 885 -34.21 -8.59 -23.36
N THR A 886 -34.18 -9.79 -23.94
CA THR A 886 -33.60 -10.06 -25.27
C THR A 886 -34.21 -9.17 -26.36
N GLU A 887 -35.53 -8.89 -26.31
CA GLU A 887 -36.25 -8.09 -27.28
C GLU A 887 -35.82 -6.61 -27.34
N TYR A 888 -35.22 -6.07 -26.24
CA TYR A 888 -34.78 -4.69 -26.15
C TYR A 888 -33.23 -4.56 -26.23
N ALA A 889 -32.49 -5.66 -26.32
CA ALA A 889 -31.04 -5.67 -26.15
C ALA A 889 -30.30 -4.78 -27.14
N THR A 890 -30.69 -4.81 -28.44
CA THR A 890 -30.04 -3.98 -29.47
C THR A 890 -30.30 -2.49 -29.25
N GLU A 891 -31.54 -2.13 -28.87
CA GLU A 891 -31.88 -0.76 -28.57
C GLU A 891 -31.08 -0.19 -27.40
N PHE A 892 -31.03 -0.94 -26.28
CA PHE A 892 -30.31 -0.48 -25.11
C PHE A 892 -28.79 -0.49 -25.32
N ALA A 893 -28.24 -1.46 -26.03
CA ALA A 893 -26.83 -1.47 -26.38
C ALA A 893 -26.40 -0.21 -27.15
N GLN A 894 -27.20 0.23 -28.10
CA GLN A 894 -26.96 1.46 -28.85
C GLN A 894 -27.10 2.71 -27.99
N LYS A 895 -28.11 2.79 -27.10
CA LYS A 895 -28.28 3.90 -26.16
C LYS A 895 -27.11 4.01 -25.18
N ILE A 896 -26.66 2.89 -24.61
CA ILE A 896 -25.52 2.82 -23.68
C ILE A 896 -24.24 3.24 -24.40
N LYS A 897 -23.99 2.68 -25.60
CA LYS A 897 -22.86 3.07 -26.43
C LYS A 897 -22.86 4.58 -26.67
N SER A 898 -23.98 5.14 -27.07
CA SER A 898 -24.11 6.58 -27.34
C SER A 898 -23.88 7.41 -26.06
N ALA A 899 -24.36 6.99 -24.90
CA ALA A 899 -24.14 7.66 -23.63
C ALA A 899 -22.64 7.66 -23.25
N MET A 900 -21.96 6.52 -23.42
CA MET A 900 -20.52 6.42 -23.18
C MET A 900 -19.71 7.31 -24.12
N GLU A 901 -20.04 7.32 -25.41
CA GLU A 901 -19.31 8.10 -26.42
C GLU A 901 -19.48 9.62 -26.25
N ASN A 902 -20.59 10.07 -25.67
CA ASN A 902 -20.91 11.49 -25.48
C ASN A 902 -20.67 12.00 -24.06
N ILE A 903 -20.05 11.20 -23.17
CA ILE A 903 -19.91 11.54 -21.76
C ILE A 903 -18.98 12.72 -21.50
N ALA A 904 -18.05 12.99 -22.42
CA ALA A 904 -17.12 14.11 -22.36
C ALA A 904 -16.80 14.65 -23.77
N GLN A 905 -16.52 15.96 -23.86
CA GLN A 905 -16.01 16.58 -25.07
C GLN A 905 -14.48 16.55 -25.04
N LEU A 906 -13.89 15.66 -25.82
CA LEU A 906 -12.46 15.56 -26.01
C LEU A 906 -12.06 16.03 -27.42
N SER A 907 -10.77 16.29 -27.63
CA SER A 907 -10.23 16.61 -28.94
C SER A 907 -10.21 15.41 -29.91
N VAL A 908 -10.55 14.24 -29.42
CA VAL A 908 -10.71 12.98 -30.16
C VAL A 908 -12.05 12.34 -29.82
N PRO A 909 -12.70 11.62 -30.74
CA PRO A 909 -13.95 10.91 -30.41
C PRO A 909 -13.70 9.81 -29.39
N LEU A 910 -14.56 9.69 -28.37
CA LEU A 910 -14.69 8.47 -27.59
C LEU A 910 -15.42 7.43 -28.44
N VAL A 911 -14.97 6.21 -28.39
CA VAL A 911 -15.60 5.09 -29.12
C VAL A 911 -15.83 3.95 -28.15
N ALA A 912 -17.06 3.47 -28.09
CA ALA A 912 -17.42 2.28 -27.34
C ALA A 912 -17.87 1.16 -28.30
N GLU A 913 -17.56 -0.07 -27.93
CA GLU A 913 -17.98 -1.27 -28.64
C GLU A 913 -18.89 -2.08 -27.73
N TYR A 914 -19.86 -2.79 -28.30
CA TYR A 914 -20.73 -3.66 -27.52
C TYR A 914 -20.82 -5.07 -28.09
N VAL A 915 -21.07 -6.02 -27.21
CA VAL A 915 -21.38 -7.42 -27.52
C VAL A 915 -22.67 -7.79 -26.81
N ILE A 916 -23.55 -8.48 -27.53
CA ILE A 916 -24.80 -9.03 -26.99
C ILE A 916 -24.71 -10.55 -27.07
N ALA A 917 -24.72 -11.22 -25.91
CA ALA A 917 -24.61 -12.66 -25.84
C ALA A 917 -25.31 -13.21 -24.59
N PRO A 918 -25.74 -14.48 -24.59
CA PRO A 918 -26.35 -15.10 -23.41
C PRO A 918 -25.35 -15.38 -22.28
N ILE A 919 -24.06 -15.20 -22.54
CA ILE A 919 -22.95 -15.43 -21.62
C ILE A 919 -22.00 -14.22 -21.63
N TRP A 920 -21.22 -14.02 -20.55
CA TRP A 920 -20.22 -12.98 -20.52
C TRP A 920 -18.96 -13.40 -21.28
N GLY A 921 -18.58 -12.64 -22.27
CA GLY A 921 -17.43 -12.88 -23.15
C GLY A 921 -17.79 -12.71 -24.63
N LYS A 922 -16.75 -12.63 -25.47
CA LYS A 922 -16.88 -12.52 -26.93
C LYS A 922 -17.10 -13.89 -27.55
#